data_0bd0682459e26e9d0680f92be91d253f
#
_entry.id   0bd0682459e26e9d0680f92be91d253f
#
_cell.length_a   1.000
_cell.length_b   1.000
_cell.length_c   1.000
_cell.angle_alpha   90.00
_cell.angle_beta   90.00
_cell.angle_gamma   90.00
#
_symmetry.space_group_name_H-M   'P 1'
#
loop_
_entity.id
_entity.type
_entity.pdbx_description
1 polymer ?
#
loop_
_entity_poly.entity_id
_entity_poly.type
_entity_poly.pdbx_seq_one_letter_code
_entity_poly.pdbx_strand_id
1 'polypeptide(L)'
;MSNYPHLLAPLDLGFTTLKNRVLMGSMHTGLEELPDGPQRLAAFYAERAAAGVALIVTGGIAPNEQGVVFRGGSILNSEEQLPHHRPVTEAVHRAGGKIALQILHTGRYSYQPKLVAPSALQAPINPFTPSALSEAEIEQTIADFARCAALAQQAGYDGVEVMGSEGYLINQFLTTRTNQRDDQWGGSFTNRMRFAVETVRAVRQAVGAEFILIYRLSMLDLVEDGSSWQEIEQLALAVEQAGATIINTGIGWHEARIPTIATMVPRAGFSWVTRKLMGKVGIPLITTNRINDPAVAEQVLADGCADMVSMARPFLADAAFVQKAAEGRADEINTCIGCNQACLDQIFDGKLTSCLVNPRACRETEMPLTMAEKPKKLAVIGAGPAGLAFATTAASRGHQVTLFDAAEQIGGQFNIAKQIPGKEEFHETLRYFRRQLALREVTVRLGVKVEAADLSEFDEVILACGIVPRTPDIPGIGHAKVLSYLDVLRDKKPVGQRVAIVGAGGIGFDTAEYLSQHGVSSSLDQAEFNREWGIDGRLEQRGGLAAQGPQAPRAARQIYLLQRKTSKVGEGLGKTTGWIHRASLAMRGVKMLNSVSYRLIDDEGLHITRAEQDSCLPVDTVVICAGQEPRRELQQPLLAMGKTVHLIGGADVAAELDARRAIDQGTRLAMAL
;
A
#
# COMPACT_ATOMS: atom_id res chain seq x y z
N MET A 1 14.24 28.18 10.86
CA MET A 1 14.78 26.83 11.12
C MET A 1 13.79 25.84 10.52
N SER A 2 14.27 24.74 9.93
CA SER A 2 13.38 23.72 9.36
C SER A 2 12.54 23.07 10.47
N ASN A 3 11.29 22.72 10.15
CA ASN A 3 10.43 21.95 11.07
C ASN A 3 10.90 20.50 11.22
N TYR A 4 11.81 20.02 10.33
CA TYR A 4 12.28 18.65 10.24
C TYR A 4 13.81 18.58 10.18
N PRO A 5 14.53 19.02 11.26
CA PRO A 5 15.98 19.15 11.21
C PRO A 5 16.73 17.84 11.09
N HIS A 6 16.21 16.71 11.63
CA HIS A 6 16.84 15.40 11.50
C HIS A 6 16.59 14.80 10.11
N LEU A 7 15.34 14.90 9.62
CA LEU A 7 14.95 14.35 8.32
C LEU A 7 15.72 15.00 7.17
N LEU A 8 15.95 16.31 7.26
CA LEU A 8 16.59 17.12 6.21
C LEU A 8 18.10 17.27 6.39
N ALA A 9 18.68 16.71 7.46
CA ALA A 9 20.12 16.71 7.67
C ALA A 9 20.84 15.82 6.62
N PRO A 10 22.00 16.24 6.12
CA PRO A 10 22.80 15.40 5.24
C PRO A 10 23.33 14.16 5.97
N LEU A 11 23.68 13.12 5.20
CA LEU A 11 24.35 11.92 5.70
C LEU A 11 25.63 11.69 4.91
N ASP A 12 26.78 11.74 5.57
CA ASP A 12 28.08 11.45 5.00
C ASP A 12 28.32 9.93 5.01
N LEU A 13 28.62 9.36 3.86
CA LEU A 13 28.99 7.95 3.68
C LEU A 13 30.51 7.77 3.50
N GLY A 14 31.32 8.83 3.72
CA GLY A 14 32.75 8.86 3.57
C GLY A 14 33.22 9.20 2.15
N PHE A 15 32.75 8.52 1.15
CA PHE A 15 33.08 8.77 -0.27
C PHE A 15 32.01 9.58 -1.01
N THR A 16 30.83 9.71 -0.46
CA THR A 16 29.72 10.53 -0.99
C THR A 16 28.79 10.97 0.14
N THR A 17 28.08 12.07 -0.07
CA THR A 17 27.12 12.59 0.89
C THR A 17 25.69 12.53 0.31
N LEU A 18 24.75 12.03 1.09
CA LEU A 18 23.32 12.11 0.81
C LEU A 18 22.77 13.45 1.35
N LYS A 19 21.99 14.16 0.53
CA LYS A 19 21.54 15.52 0.86
C LYS A 19 20.51 15.60 1.99
N ASN A 20 19.85 14.49 2.34
CA ASN A 20 18.93 14.34 3.47
C ASN A 20 18.81 12.87 3.87
N ARG A 21 17.96 12.56 4.86
CA ARG A 21 17.78 11.23 5.44
C ARG A 21 16.62 10.44 4.81
N VAL A 22 16.24 10.76 3.57
CA VAL A 22 15.09 10.13 2.90
C VAL A 22 15.57 9.25 1.75
N LEU A 23 15.20 7.97 1.85
CA LEU A 23 15.33 6.99 0.78
C LEU A 23 13.95 6.68 0.19
N MET A 24 13.80 6.78 -1.14
CA MET A 24 12.64 6.23 -1.84
C MET A 24 12.87 4.73 -2.05
N GLY A 25 12.13 3.92 -1.29
CA GLY A 25 12.25 2.46 -1.30
C GLY A 25 11.78 1.82 -2.60
N SER A 26 12.30 0.64 -2.85
CA SER A 26 12.01 -0.17 -4.04
C SER A 26 10.52 -0.43 -4.22
N MET A 27 10.04 -0.26 -5.46
CA MET A 27 8.69 -0.62 -5.89
C MET A 27 8.76 -1.16 -7.32
N HIS A 28 8.18 -2.35 -7.54
CA HIS A 28 7.90 -2.81 -8.90
C HIS A 28 6.69 -2.05 -9.44
N THR A 29 6.86 -1.36 -10.56
CA THR A 29 5.84 -0.46 -11.12
C THR A 29 5.08 -1.06 -12.30
N GLY A 30 5.67 -2.08 -12.95
CA GLY A 30 5.22 -2.63 -14.22
C GLY A 30 5.67 -1.79 -15.43
N LEU A 31 6.33 -0.65 -15.19
CA LEU A 31 6.98 0.13 -16.25
C LEU A 31 8.22 -0.57 -16.77
N GLU A 32 8.86 -1.36 -15.92
CA GLU A 32 10.10 -2.09 -16.16
C GLU A 32 10.00 -3.00 -17.39
N GLU A 33 8.83 -3.57 -17.64
CA GLU A 33 8.56 -4.54 -18.72
C GLU A 33 7.94 -3.91 -19.98
N LEU A 34 7.70 -2.59 -19.99
CA LEU A 34 7.10 -1.90 -21.15
C LEU A 34 8.16 -1.55 -22.20
N PRO A 35 7.81 -1.53 -23.49
CA PRO A 35 8.70 -1.10 -24.56
C PRO A 35 9.23 0.34 -24.38
N ASP A 36 8.39 1.25 -23.87
CA ASP A 36 8.72 2.65 -23.53
C ASP A 36 9.10 2.83 -22.05
N GLY A 37 9.34 1.71 -21.36
CA GLY A 37 9.65 1.67 -19.94
C GLY A 37 10.81 2.56 -19.50
N PRO A 38 11.96 2.56 -20.19
CA PRO A 38 13.08 3.41 -19.83
C PRO A 38 12.74 4.91 -19.78
N GLN A 39 11.97 5.41 -20.73
CA GLN A 39 11.56 6.82 -20.79
C GLN A 39 10.55 7.15 -19.70
N ARG A 40 9.62 6.24 -19.42
CA ARG A 40 8.61 6.41 -18.38
C ARG A 40 9.21 6.30 -16.99
N LEU A 41 10.12 5.36 -16.74
CA LEU A 41 10.89 5.26 -15.49
C LEU A 41 11.77 6.48 -15.28
N ALA A 42 12.42 6.99 -16.35
CA ALA A 42 13.20 8.21 -16.28
C ALA A 42 12.35 9.40 -15.80
N ALA A 43 11.16 9.60 -16.37
CA ALA A 43 10.24 10.65 -15.93
C ALA A 43 9.76 10.43 -14.48
N PHE A 44 9.40 9.20 -14.14
CA PHE A 44 8.92 8.83 -12.81
C PHE A 44 9.96 9.11 -11.71
N TYR A 45 11.20 8.65 -11.88
CA TYR A 45 12.25 8.86 -10.88
C TYR A 45 12.81 10.28 -10.87
N ALA A 46 12.95 10.93 -12.04
CA ALA A 46 13.44 12.31 -12.13
C ALA A 46 12.53 13.30 -11.41
N GLU A 47 11.22 13.14 -11.48
CA GLU A 47 10.26 14.01 -10.76
C GLU A 47 10.50 13.96 -9.24
N ARG A 48 10.75 12.77 -8.67
CA ARG A 48 11.02 12.59 -7.24
C ARG A 48 12.42 13.09 -6.84
N ALA A 49 13.39 12.87 -7.70
CA ALA A 49 14.75 13.38 -7.50
C ALA A 49 14.79 14.91 -7.49
N ALA A 50 14.12 15.56 -8.46
CA ALA A 50 13.98 17.01 -8.53
C ALA A 50 13.27 17.60 -7.31
N ALA A 51 12.31 16.84 -6.74
CA ALA A 51 11.59 17.18 -5.53
C ALA A 51 12.36 16.86 -4.22
N GLY A 52 13.63 16.49 -4.31
CA GLY A 52 14.52 16.49 -3.16
C GLY A 52 14.82 15.12 -2.53
N VAL A 53 14.32 14.02 -3.06
CA VAL A 53 14.70 12.68 -2.55
C VAL A 53 16.21 12.48 -2.64
N ALA A 54 16.84 12.05 -1.54
CA ALA A 54 18.29 11.93 -1.47
C ALA A 54 18.82 10.70 -2.24
N LEU A 55 18.14 9.56 -2.09
CA LEU A 55 18.51 8.30 -2.72
C LEU A 55 17.23 7.55 -3.14
N ILE A 56 17.21 7.10 -4.38
CA ILE A 56 16.12 6.30 -4.95
C ILE A 56 16.62 4.86 -5.12
N VAL A 57 15.77 3.87 -4.81
CA VAL A 57 16.02 2.46 -5.14
C VAL A 57 14.99 2.00 -6.16
N THR A 58 15.44 1.40 -7.25
CA THR A 58 14.57 0.90 -8.33
C THR A 58 13.69 -0.27 -7.87
N GLY A 59 12.70 -0.63 -8.66
CA GLY A 59 12.08 -1.95 -8.60
C GLY A 59 13.11 -3.07 -8.70
N GLY A 60 12.78 -4.26 -8.21
CA GLY A 60 13.69 -5.40 -8.19
C GLY A 60 14.04 -5.89 -9.60
N ILE A 61 15.33 -5.99 -9.88
CA ILE A 61 15.90 -6.47 -11.14
C ILE A 61 16.64 -7.78 -10.86
N ALA A 62 16.33 -8.83 -11.63
CA ALA A 62 16.94 -10.14 -11.41
C ALA A 62 18.39 -10.20 -11.93
N PRO A 63 19.31 -10.88 -11.20
CA PRO A 63 20.68 -11.08 -11.66
C PRO A 63 20.81 -12.19 -12.70
N ASN A 64 19.79 -13.04 -12.83
CA ASN A 64 19.72 -14.14 -13.79
C ASN A 64 18.26 -14.54 -14.06
N GLU A 65 18.04 -15.44 -15.04
CA GLU A 65 16.70 -15.87 -15.44
C GLU A 65 15.92 -16.64 -14.37
N GLN A 66 16.60 -17.33 -13.45
CA GLN A 66 15.96 -18.08 -12.39
C GLN A 66 15.42 -17.17 -11.27
N GLY A 67 15.98 -15.95 -11.18
CA GLY A 67 15.64 -14.98 -10.15
C GLY A 67 14.47 -14.05 -10.46
N VAL A 68 13.91 -14.07 -11.66
CA VAL A 68 12.82 -13.17 -12.07
C VAL A 68 11.54 -13.40 -11.27
N VAL A 69 10.74 -12.35 -11.10
CA VAL A 69 9.43 -12.45 -10.42
C VAL A 69 8.47 -13.33 -11.20
N PHE A 70 8.45 -13.17 -12.52
CA PHE A 70 7.64 -13.97 -13.46
C PHE A 70 8.40 -14.11 -14.78
N ARG A 71 7.97 -15.04 -15.61
CA ARG A 71 8.61 -15.28 -16.91
C ARG A 71 8.59 -14.01 -17.77
N GLY A 72 9.78 -13.57 -18.20
CA GLY A 72 9.95 -12.32 -18.95
C GLY A 72 10.08 -11.07 -18.08
N GLY A 73 10.19 -11.22 -16.76
CA GLY A 73 10.50 -10.12 -15.86
C GLY A 73 11.89 -9.54 -16.08
N SER A 74 12.13 -8.36 -15.54
CA SER A 74 13.34 -7.57 -15.78
C SER A 74 14.61 -8.24 -15.25
N ILE A 75 15.66 -8.28 -16.06
CA ILE A 75 16.96 -8.86 -15.79
C ILE A 75 18.07 -7.86 -16.14
N LEU A 76 19.16 -7.87 -15.39
CA LEU A 76 20.40 -7.20 -15.74
C LEU A 76 21.56 -8.18 -15.60
N ASN A 77 21.94 -8.86 -16.70
CA ASN A 77 22.96 -9.89 -16.72
C ASN A 77 23.91 -9.81 -17.94
N SER A 78 23.69 -8.83 -18.82
CA SER A 78 24.58 -8.56 -19.97
C SER A 78 24.63 -7.08 -20.33
N GLU A 79 25.67 -6.66 -21.06
CA GLU A 79 25.84 -5.28 -21.52
C GLU A 79 24.76 -4.83 -22.51
N GLU A 80 24.08 -5.76 -23.16
CA GLU A 80 22.99 -5.49 -24.10
C GLU A 80 21.80 -4.77 -23.42
N GLN A 81 21.67 -4.91 -22.11
CA GLN A 81 20.60 -4.30 -21.32
C GLN A 81 20.94 -2.88 -20.84
N LEU A 82 22.20 -2.45 -20.90
CA LEU A 82 22.62 -1.12 -20.42
C LEU A 82 21.85 0.04 -21.07
N PRO A 83 21.51 0.01 -22.37
CA PRO A 83 20.72 1.09 -22.99
C PRO A 83 19.34 1.30 -22.37
N HIS A 84 18.76 0.30 -21.71
CA HIS A 84 17.49 0.43 -21.01
C HIS A 84 17.63 1.15 -19.65
N HIS A 85 18.81 1.10 -19.05
CA HIS A 85 19.07 1.68 -17.71
C HIS A 85 19.63 3.11 -17.77
N ARG A 86 20.50 3.41 -18.75
CA ARG A 86 21.17 4.72 -18.88
C ARG A 86 20.20 5.92 -18.92
N PRO A 87 19.08 5.91 -19.67
CA PRO A 87 18.14 7.04 -19.65
C PRO A 87 17.59 7.34 -18.26
N VAL A 88 17.43 6.32 -17.41
CA VAL A 88 16.92 6.45 -16.04
C VAL A 88 17.95 7.12 -15.14
N THR A 89 19.18 6.60 -15.11
CA THR A 89 20.26 7.14 -14.27
C THR A 89 20.62 8.56 -14.67
N GLU A 90 20.73 8.85 -15.96
CA GLU A 90 20.99 10.20 -16.48
C GLU A 90 19.89 11.20 -16.11
N ALA A 91 18.62 10.79 -16.19
CA ALA A 91 17.49 11.66 -15.84
C ALA A 91 17.49 12.01 -14.35
N VAL A 92 17.75 11.02 -13.47
CA VAL A 92 17.86 11.23 -12.02
C VAL A 92 19.04 12.14 -11.69
N HIS A 93 20.21 11.94 -12.31
CA HIS A 93 21.39 12.78 -12.09
C HIS A 93 21.15 14.24 -12.55
N ARG A 94 20.55 14.43 -13.73
CA ARG A 94 20.16 15.79 -14.20
C ARG A 94 19.20 16.48 -13.23
N ALA A 95 18.36 15.71 -12.54
CA ALA A 95 17.44 16.21 -11.51
C ALA A 95 18.12 16.41 -10.13
N GLY A 96 19.43 16.16 -10.01
CA GLY A 96 20.18 16.34 -8.76
C GLY A 96 20.00 15.25 -7.71
N GLY A 97 19.52 14.06 -8.12
CA GLY A 97 19.33 12.90 -7.25
C GLY A 97 20.41 11.86 -7.40
N LYS A 98 20.33 10.82 -6.55
CA LYS A 98 21.10 9.58 -6.63
C LYS A 98 20.17 8.39 -6.75
N ILE A 99 20.59 7.34 -7.45
CA ILE A 99 19.77 6.14 -7.69
C ILE A 99 20.60 4.87 -7.55
N ALA A 100 20.05 3.89 -6.84
CA ALA A 100 20.59 2.54 -6.69
C ALA A 100 19.66 1.51 -7.34
N LEU A 101 20.23 0.47 -7.94
CA LEU A 101 19.47 -0.64 -8.51
C LEU A 101 19.25 -1.72 -7.44
N GLN A 102 18.01 -2.15 -7.21
CA GLN A 102 17.77 -3.31 -6.36
C GLN A 102 18.03 -4.59 -7.14
N ILE A 103 18.96 -5.42 -6.64
CA ILE A 103 19.24 -6.76 -7.17
C ILE A 103 18.37 -7.74 -6.41
N LEU A 104 17.37 -8.31 -7.09
CA LEU A 104 16.38 -9.20 -6.53
C LEU A 104 16.42 -10.58 -7.19
N HIS A 105 16.71 -11.61 -6.42
CA HIS A 105 16.49 -12.99 -6.81
C HIS A 105 15.35 -13.58 -5.98
N THR A 106 14.23 -13.89 -6.63
CA THR A 106 12.99 -14.26 -5.93
C THR A 106 13.03 -15.64 -5.29
N GLY A 107 13.94 -16.52 -5.74
CA GLY A 107 14.01 -17.88 -5.20
C GLY A 107 12.70 -18.64 -5.40
N ARG A 108 12.19 -19.28 -4.36
CA ARG A 108 10.95 -20.07 -4.40
C ARG A 108 9.68 -19.22 -4.60
N TYR A 109 9.78 -17.89 -4.64
CA TYR A 109 8.67 -16.99 -4.94
C TYR A 109 8.57 -16.61 -6.43
N SER A 110 9.44 -17.11 -7.28
CA SER A 110 9.34 -16.88 -8.73
C SER A 110 8.11 -17.57 -9.32
N TYR A 111 7.27 -16.82 -10.01
CA TYR A 111 6.08 -17.34 -10.70
C TYR A 111 6.45 -17.90 -12.09
N GLN A 112 7.33 -18.88 -12.12
CA GLN A 112 7.74 -19.62 -13.30
C GLN A 112 8.17 -21.06 -12.94
N PRO A 113 8.11 -22.04 -13.88
CA PRO A 113 8.43 -23.44 -13.58
C PRO A 113 9.90 -23.73 -13.26
N LYS A 114 10.85 -22.87 -13.69
CA LYS A 114 12.29 -23.05 -13.49
C LYS A 114 12.84 -22.32 -12.27
N LEU A 115 12.03 -22.20 -11.21
CA LEU A 115 12.46 -21.52 -10.00
C LEU A 115 13.38 -22.41 -9.17
N VAL A 116 14.24 -21.77 -8.37
CA VAL A 116 15.25 -22.42 -7.53
C VAL A 116 15.18 -21.92 -6.09
N ALA A 117 15.72 -22.69 -5.17
CA ALA A 117 15.79 -22.37 -3.75
C ALA A 117 16.94 -23.14 -3.06
N PRO A 118 17.25 -22.86 -1.79
CA PRO A 118 18.22 -23.68 -1.03
C PRO A 118 17.82 -25.14 -0.93
N SER A 119 16.53 -25.41 -0.79
CA SER A 119 15.92 -26.75 -0.71
C SER A 119 14.63 -26.79 -1.53
N ALA A 120 14.23 -27.97 -2.00
CA ALA A 120 13.05 -28.19 -2.85
C ALA A 120 11.74 -28.08 -2.07
N LEU A 121 11.48 -26.93 -1.43
CA LEU A 121 10.32 -26.67 -0.59
C LEU A 121 9.41 -25.61 -1.23
N GLN A 122 8.23 -26.02 -1.65
CA GLN A 122 7.24 -25.14 -2.26
C GLN A 122 6.76 -24.06 -1.27
N ALA A 123 6.64 -22.83 -1.72
CA ALA A 123 6.03 -21.77 -0.93
C ALA A 123 4.50 -21.89 -0.93
N PRO A 124 3.82 -21.59 0.21
CA PRO A 124 2.35 -21.68 0.28
C PRO A 124 1.61 -20.75 -0.69
N ILE A 125 2.30 -19.73 -1.19
CA ILE A 125 1.77 -18.67 -2.08
C ILE A 125 2.16 -18.89 -3.55
N ASN A 126 2.86 -19.99 -3.89
CA ASN A 126 3.36 -20.26 -5.25
C ASN A 126 2.89 -21.63 -5.72
N PRO A 127 2.36 -21.77 -6.96
CA PRO A 127 1.92 -23.06 -7.49
C PRO A 127 3.07 -23.99 -7.89
N PHE A 128 4.31 -23.48 -7.99
CA PHE A 128 5.47 -24.24 -8.45
C PHE A 128 6.37 -24.68 -7.29
N THR A 129 6.96 -25.87 -7.40
CA THR A 129 7.98 -26.37 -6.48
C THR A 129 9.36 -26.03 -7.03
N PRO A 130 10.24 -25.39 -6.24
CA PRO A 130 11.60 -25.07 -6.69
C PRO A 130 12.50 -26.31 -6.77
N SER A 131 13.52 -26.23 -7.64
CA SER A 131 14.66 -27.13 -7.58
C SER A 131 15.67 -26.64 -6.53
N ALA A 132 16.26 -27.56 -5.78
CA ALA A 132 17.35 -27.23 -4.88
C ALA A 132 18.62 -26.89 -5.69
N LEU A 133 19.26 -25.76 -5.39
CA LEU A 133 20.53 -25.35 -6.00
C LEU A 133 21.65 -26.33 -5.58
N SER A 134 22.46 -26.77 -6.53
CA SER A 134 23.75 -27.42 -6.26
C SER A 134 24.77 -26.38 -5.76
N GLU A 135 25.88 -26.83 -5.16
CA GLU A 135 26.94 -25.91 -4.71
C GLU A 135 27.50 -25.07 -5.86
N ALA A 136 27.72 -25.66 -7.05
CA ALA A 136 28.18 -24.94 -8.23
C ALA A 136 27.17 -23.89 -8.71
N GLU A 137 25.87 -24.15 -8.64
CA GLU A 137 24.83 -23.17 -8.99
C GLU A 137 24.73 -22.05 -7.94
N ILE A 138 25.00 -22.34 -6.66
CA ILE A 138 25.11 -21.33 -5.62
C ILE A 138 26.26 -20.38 -5.91
N GLU A 139 27.45 -20.91 -6.19
CA GLU A 139 28.64 -20.11 -6.55
C GLU A 139 28.39 -19.28 -7.82
N GLN A 140 27.75 -19.86 -8.85
CA GLN A 140 27.35 -19.13 -10.05
C GLN A 140 26.35 -18.01 -9.74
N THR A 141 25.38 -18.26 -8.85
CA THR A 141 24.40 -17.23 -8.46
C THR A 141 25.08 -16.06 -7.75
N ILE A 142 26.06 -16.31 -6.88
CA ILE A 142 26.87 -15.27 -6.26
C ILE A 142 27.61 -14.44 -7.33
N ALA A 143 28.22 -15.11 -8.32
CA ALA A 143 28.87 -14.43 -9.44
C ALA A 143 27.86 -13.61 -10.29
N ASP A 144 26.63 -14.09 -10.44
CA ASP A 144 25.55 -13.37 -11.14
C ASP A 144 25.16 -12.08 -10.41
N PHE A 145 25.09 -12.08 -9.08
CA PHE A 145 24.87 -10.85 -8.28
C PHE A 145 26.02 -9.86 -8.48
N ALA A 146 27.27 -10.32 -8.45
CA ALA A 146 28.43 -9.46 -8.66
C ALA A 146 28.46 -8.86 -10.06
N ARG A 147 28.16 -9.66 -11.10
CA ARG A 147 28.04 -9.19 -12.48
C ARG A 147 26.91 -8.16 -12.64
N CYS A 148 25.73 -8.41 -12.07
CA CYS A 148 24.61 -7.48 -12.09
C CYS A 148 25.01 -6.12 -11.48
N ALA A 149 25.70 -6.13 -10.34
CA ALA A 149 26.19 -4.91 -9.69
C ALA A 149 27.21 -4.14 -10.55
N ALA A 150 28.16 -4.84 -11.19
CA ALA A 150 29.12 -4.24 -12.10
C ALA A 150 28.44 -3.60 -13.33
N LEU A 151 27.43 -4.27 -13.89
CA LEU A 151 26.62 -3.73 -14.99
C LEU A 151 25.79 -2.52 -14.53
N ALA A 152 25.24 -2.54 -13.33
CA ALA A 152 24.55 -1.39 -12.76
C ALA A 152 25.48 -0.17 -12.63
N GLN A 153 26.71 -0.37 -12.17
CA GLN A 153 27.73 0.70 -12.12
C GLN A 153 28.03 1.24 -13.52
N GLN A 154 28.20 0.38 -14.53
CA GLN A 154 28.40 0.79 -15.93
C GLN A 154 27.20 1.53 -16.52
N ALA A 155 25.99 1.22 -16.04
CA ALA A 155 24.75 1.92 -16.43
C ALA A 155 24.60 3.30 -15.76
N GLY A 156 25.49 3.66 -14.83
CA GLY A 156 25.48 4.97 -14.16
C GLY A 156 24.73 4.99 -12.82
N TYR A 157 24.38 3.85 -12.24
CA TYR A 157 23.82 3.83 -10.88
C TYR A 157 24.88 4.24 -9.85
N ASP A 158 24.44 4.92 -8.78
CA ASP A 158 25.29 5.34 -7.66
C ASP A 158 25.52 4.22 -6.64
N GLY A 159 24.73 3.16 -6.74
CA GLY A 159 24.80 2.01 -5.86
C GLY A 159 23.90 0.87 -6.28
N VAL A 160 23.93 -0.18 -5.46
CA VAL A 160 22.98 -1.30 -5.54
C VAL A 160 22.41 -1.62 -4.15
N GLU A 161 21.19 -2.14 -4.13
CA GLU A 161 20.60 -2.76 -2.95
C GLU A 161 20.50 -4.26 -3.18
N VAL A 162 21.21 -5.04 -2.37
CA VAL A 162 21.14 -6.50 -2.36
C VAL A 162 19.94 -6.91 -1.51
N MET A 163 18.93 -7.54 -2.12
CA MET A 163 17.67 -7.90 -1.48
C MET A 163 17.82 -9.17 -0.65
N GLY A 164 18.03 -9.02 0.66
CA GLY A 164 18.23 -10.09 1.63
C GLY A 164 17.06 -10.34 2.57
N SER A 165 15.85 -9.84 2.26
CA SER A 165 14.68 -9.89 3.15
C SER A 165 13.41 -10.37 2.45
N GLU A 166 12.28 -10.32 3.17
CA GLU A 166 10.90 -10.62 2.74
C GLU A 166 10.69 -12.03 2.17
N GLY A 167 11.58 -12.97 2.49
CA GLY A 167 11.47 -14.37 2.10
C GLY A 167 12.00 -14.67 0.69
N TYR A 168 12.75 -13.77 0.07
CA TYR A 168 13.43 -14.01 -1.20
C TYR A 168 14.66 -14.90 -1.05
N LEU A 169 15.39 -15.20 -2.13
CA LEU A 169 16.41 -16.25 -2.15
C LEU A 169 17.43 -16.16 -1.01
N ILE A 170 18.03 -15.00 -0.78
CA ILE A 170 19.02 -14.82 0.30
C ILE A 170 18.40 -15.11 1.67
N ASN A 171 17.19 -14.60 1.92
CA ASN A 171 16.46 -14.84 3.16
C ASN A 171 16.07 -16.32 3.32
N GLN A 172 15.80 -17.03 2.21
CA GLN A 172 15.52 -18.47 2.21
C GLN A 172 16.73 -19.30 2.68
N PHE A 173 17.96 -18.87 2.41
CA PHE A 173 19.16 -19.53 2.93
C PHE A 173 19.33 -19.35 4.43
N LEU A 174 18.89 -18.22 5.00
CA LEU A 174 19.12 -17.85 6.39
C LEU A 174 18.31 -18.66 7.40
N THR A 175 17.13 -19.16 7.03
CA THR A 175 16.17 -19.76 7.97
C THR A 175 16.10 -21.27 7.83
N THR A 176 15.90 -21.97 8.94
CA THR A 176 15.65 -23.42 8.96
C THR A 176 14.32 -23.79 8.32
N ARG A 177 13.38 -22.85 8.24
CA ARG A 177 12.10 -23.00 7.53
C ARG A 177 12.28 -23.44 6.06
N THR A 178 13.30 -22.91 5.39
CA THR A 178 13.48 -23.04 3.94
C THR A 178 14.83 -23.61 3.53
N ASN A 179 15.80 -23.67 4.45
CA ASN A 179 17.11 -24.24 4.22
C ASN A 179 17.29 -25.50 5.06
N GLN A 180 17.13 -26.65 4.42
CA GLN A 180 17.30 -27.99 5.00
C GLN A 180 18.55 -28.71 4.46
N ARG A 181 19.55 -27.92 4.01
CA ARG A 181 20.82 -28.44 3.51
C ARG A 181 21.71 -28.91 4.65
N ASP A 182 22.57 -29.88 4.35
CA ASP A 182 23.58 -30.46 5.24
C ASP A 182 25.04 -30.19 4.78
N ASP A 183 25.20 -29.42 3.70
CA ASP A 183 26.49 -28.99 3.16
C ASP A 183 26.95 -27.65 3.81
N GLN A 184 28.02 -27.06 3.25
CA GLN A 184 28.58 -25.78 3.72
C GLN A 184 27.62 -24.57 3.62
N TRP A 185 26.46 -24.71 2.97
CA TRP A 185 25.44 -23.68 2.78
C TRP A 185 24.23 -23.86 3.70
N GLY A 186 24.23 -24.89 4.55
CA GLY A 186 23.11 -25.23 5.46
C GLY A 186 23.57 -25.71 6.83
N GLY A 187 22.59 -26.10 7.66
CA GLY A 187 22.83 -26.56 9.04
C GLY A 187 23.09 -25.41 10.01
N SER A 188 24.33 -25.15 10.42
CA SER A 188 24.68 -24.08 11.35
C SER A 188 24.35 -22.69 10.78
N PHE A 189 24.10 -21.70 11.66
CA PHE A 189 23.82 -20.35 11.17
C PHE A 189 25.01 -19.75 10.39
N THR A 190 26.23 -20.06 10.80
CA THR A 190 27.45 -19.66 10.04
C THR A 190 27.38 -20.15 8.60
N ASN A 191 26.92 -21.37 8.36
CA ASN A 191 26.71 -21.89 7.00
C ASN A 191 25.51 -21.24 6.30
N ARG A 192 24.38 -21.09 7.01
CA ARG A 192 23.17 -20.47 6.43
C ARG A 192 23.39 -19.01 6.02
N MET A 193 24.16 -18.23 6.78
CA MET A 193 24.45 -16.85 6.40
C MET A 193 25.54 -16.72 5.33
N ARG A 194 26.26 -17.78 5.00
CA ARG A 194 27.39 -17.78 4.04
C ARG A 194 26.97 -17.21 2.69
N PHE A 195 25.83 -17.61 2.15
CA PHE A 195 25.33 -17.10 0.86
C PHE A 195 25.16 -15.58 0.87
N ALA A 196 24.55 -15.01 1.90
CA ALA A 196 24.40 -13.55 2.06
C ALA A 196 25.76 -12.85 2.12
N VAL A 197 26.67 -13.32 2.96
CA VAL A 197 27.98 -12.72 3.20
C VAL A 197 28.86 -12.79 1.97
N GLU A 198 28.94 -13.94 1.31
CA GLU A 198 29.73 -14.11 0.06
C GLU A 198 29.14 -13.28 -1.08
N THR A 199 27.81 -13.13 -1.17
CA THR A 199 27.17 -12.26 -2.16
C THR A 199 27.59 -10.80 -1.94
N VAL A 200 27.50 -10.28 -0.73
CA VAL A 200 27.92 -8.90 -0.41
C VAL A 200 29.40 -8.70 -0.70
N ARG A 201 30.25 -9.67 -0.33
CA ARG A 201 31.70 -9.63 -0.60
C ARG A 201 32.01 -9.61 -2.09
N ALA A 202 31.38 -10.48 -2.86
CA ALA A 202 31.58 -10.56 -4.32
C ALA A 202 31.10 -9.28 -5.02
N VAL A 203 29.96 -8.72 -4.61
CA VAL A 203 29.46 -7.43 -5.11
C VAL A 203 30.45 -6.32 -4.79
N ARG A 204 30.94 -6.22 -3.54
CA ARG A 204 31.92 -5.20 -3.15
C ARG A 204 33.22 -5.31 -3.97
N GLN A 205 33.71 -6.52 -4.19
CA GLN A 205 34.89 -6.75 -5.02
C GLN A 205 34.67 -6.29 -6.47
N ALA A 206 33.47 -6.50 -7.01
CA ALA A 206 33.17 -6.15 -8.40
C ALA A 206 33.05 -4.65 -8.64
N VAL A 207 32.51 -3.88 -7.65
CA VAL A 207 32.21 -2.45 -7.81
C VAL A 207 33.23 -1.50 -7.16
N GLY A 208 34.18 -2.02 -6.37
CA GLY A 208 35.17 -1.21 -5.66
C GLY A 208 34.63 -0.54 -4.39
N ALA A 209 35.46 0.32 -3.77
CA ALA A 209 35.16 0.91 -2.45
C ALA A 209 34.19 2.10 -2.50
N GLU A 210 34.20 2.88 -3.59
CA GLU A 210 33.46 4.13 -3.73
C GLU A 210 32.12 3.95 -4.47
N PHE A 211 31.33 2.96 -4.02
CA PHE A 211 30.02 2.65 -4.58
C PHE A 211 29.05 2.29 -3.43
N ILE A 212 27.85 2.83 -3.44
CA ILE A 212 26.86 2.56 -2.38
C ILE A 212 26.42 1.10 -2.49
N LEU A 213 26.65 0.32 -1.44
CA LEU A 213 26.18 -1.05 -1.33
C LEU A 213 25.25 -1.16 -0.14
N ILE A 214 23.97 -1.26 -0.44
CA ILE A 214 22.92 -1.44 0.56
C ILE A 214 22.63 -2.94 0.69
N TYR A 215 22.58 -3.45 1.90
CA TYR A 215 22.04 -4.78 2.18
C TYR A 215 20.67 -4.63 2.85
N ARG A 216 19.64 -5.22 2.27
CA ARG A 216 18.31 -5.21 2.87
C ARG A 216 18.14 -6.42 3.78
N LEU A 217 18.15 -6.16 5.08
CA LEU A 217 18.16 -7.15 6.16
C LEU A 217 16.74 -7.42 6.65
N SER A 218 16.33 -8.69 6.70
CA SER A 218 15.07 -9.07 7.36
C SER A 218 15.22 -8.94 8.87
N MET A 219 14.52 -7.98 9.46
CA MET A 219 14.55 -7.72 10.90
C MET A 219 13.55 -8.56 11.67
N LEU A 220 12.44 -8.89 11.04
CA LEU A 220 11.40 -9.81 11.53
C LEU A 220 10.88 -10.61 10.34
N ASP A 221 11.06 -11.91 10.36
CA ASP A 221 10.53 -12.78 9.29
C ASP A 221 9.02 -12.97 9.42
N LEU A 222 8.48 -12.95 10.63
CA LEU A 222 7.06 -13.13 10.99
C LEU A 222 6.48 -14.45 10.47
N VAL A 223 7.33 -15.46 10.42
CA VAL A 223 7.00 -16.85 10.06
C VAL A 223 7.62 -17.81 11.06
N GLU A 224 7.02 -19.00 11.19
CA GLU A 224 7.58 -20.09 11.99
C GLU A 224 8.97 -20.49 11.47
N ASP A 225 9.87 -20.89 12.37
CA ASP A 225 11.27 -21.23 12.07
C ASP A 225 12.05 -20.13 11.33
N GLY A 226 11.63 -18.89 11.47
CA GLY A 226 12.36 -17.72 11.03
C GLY A 226 13.64 -17.47 11.84
N SER A 227 14.36 -16.39 11.53
CA SER A 227 15.61 -16.04 12.20
C SER A 227 15.39 -15.63 13.67
N SER A 228 16.33 -15.95 14.53
CA SER A 228 16.39 -15.40 15.89
C SER A 228 17.05 -14.01 15.87
N TRP A 229 16.84 -13.23 16.95
CA TRP A 229 17.46 -11.91 17.04
C TRP A 229 18.99 -11.99 17.04
N GLN A 230 19.58 -12.98 17.71
CA GLN A 230 21.03 -13.20 17.70
C GLN A 230 21.57 -13.49 16.29
N GLU A 231 20.85 -14.28 15.51
CA GLU A 231 21.20 -14.54 14.11
C GLU A 231 21.15 -13.27 13.26
N ILE A 232 20.15 -12.40 13.48
CA ILE A 232 20.03 -11.11 12.79
C ILE A 232 21.19 -10.17 13.15
N GLU A 233 21.55 -10.05 14.43
CA GLU A 233 22.71 -9.25 14.86
C GLU A 233 24.02 -9.80 14.25
N GLN A 234 24.21 -11.11 14.26
CA GLN A 234 25.40 -11.76 13.69
C GLN A 234 25.50 -11.50 12.19
N LEU A 235 24.40 -11.60 11.46
CA LEU A 235 24.34 -11.31 10.02
C LEU A 235 24.63 -9.83 9.74
N ALA A 236 24.05 -8.91 10.50
CA ALA A 236 24.28 -7.48 10.33
C ALA A 236 25.77 -7.12 10.44
N LEU A 237 26.48 -7.66 11.44
CA LEU A 237 27.93 -7.49 11.59
C LEU A 237 28.70 -8.13 10.44
N ALA A 238 28.29 -9.32 9.98
CA ALA A 238 28.98 -10.04 8.91
C ALA A 238 28.86 -9.33 7.55
N VAL A 239 27.69 -8.75 7.24
CA VAL A 239 27.50 -8.00 5.97
C VAL A 239 28.20 -6.65 6.00
N GLU A 240 28.28 -5.98 7.16
CA GLU A 240 29.12 -4.80 7.34
C GLU A 240 30.58 -5.12 7.05
N GLN A 241 31.13 -6.18 7.66
CA GLN A 241 32.50 -6.64 7.43
C GLN A 241 32.75 -7.08 5.98
N ALA A 242 31.73 -7.60 5.30
CA ALA A 242 31.81 -7.99 3.89
C ALA A 242 31.81 -6.77 2.95
N GLY A 243 31.51 -5.57 3.44
CA GLY A 243 31.62 -4.32 2.69
C GLY A 243 30.31 -3.61 2.38
N ALA A 244 29.19 -3.93 3.08
CA ALA A 244 27.98 -3.13 2.98
C ALA A 244 28.24 -1.70 3.48
N THR A 245 27.66 -0.71 2.78
CA THR A 245 27.76 0.72 3.15
C THR A 245 26.61 1.12 4.06
N ILE A 246 25.44 0.54 3.85
CA ILE A 246 24.18 0.84 4.53
C ILE A 246 23.41 -0.47 4.73
N ILE A 247 22.73 -0.60 5.85
CA ILE A 247 21.72 -1.64 6.05
C ILE A 247 20.33 -0.98 5.98
N ASN A 248 19.55 -1.38 4.96
CA ASN A 248 18.12 -1.12 4.92
C ASN A 248 17.38 -2.28 5.61
N THR A 249 16.23 -2.02 6.22
CA THR A 249 15.49 -3.03 6.96
C THR A 249 14.27 -3.53 6.18
N GLY A 250 13.91 -4.79 6.37
CA GLY A 250 12.73 -5.43 5.84
C GLY A 250 11.91 -6.09 6.94
N ILE A 251 10.61 -6.14 6.80
CA ILE A 251 9.68 -6.67 7.80
C ILE A 251 8.68 -7.62 7.15
N GLY A 252 8.69 -8.85 7.60
CA GLY A 252 7.73 -9.89 7.23
C GLY A 252 8.00 -10.53 5.86
N TRP A 253 7.82 -11.82 5.77
CA TRP A 253 7.81 -12.55 4.52
C TRP A 253 6.49 -12.34 3.78
N HIS A 254 6.47 -12.52 2.46
CA HIS A 254 5.23 -12.44 1.67
C HIS A 254 4.17 -13.45 2.10
N GLU A 255 4.58 -14.58 2.64
CA GLU A 255 3.66 -15.61 3.17
C GLU A 255 3.24 -15.39 4.64
N ALA A 256 3.78 -14.38 5.31
CA ALA A 256 3.43 -14.05 6.69
C ALA A 256 1.94 -13.72 6.83
N ARG A 257 1.36 -14.10 7.98
CA ARG A 257 -0.05 -13.85 8.30
C ARG A 257 -0.24 -12.70 9.29
N ILE A 258 0.71 -11.79 9.31
CA ILE A 258 0.70 -10.56 10.11
C ILE A 258 0.82 -9.39 9.13
N PRO A 259 -0.06 -8.39 9.19
CA PRO A 259 0.03 -7.23 8.30
C PRO A 259 1.24 -6.36 8.69
N THR A 260 1.97 -5.86 7.68
CA THR A 260 3.18 -5.04 7.92
C THR A 260 3.14 -3.68 7.23
N ILE A 261 2.28 -3.51 6.23
CA ILE A 261 2.25 -2.31 5.38
C ILE A 261 0.86 -1.74 5.13
N ALA A 262 -0.20 -2.45 5.51
CA ALA A 262 -1.58 -2.04 5.27
C ALA A 262 -2.03 -0.92 6.24
N THR A 263 -3.16 -0.28 5.94
CA THR A 263 -3.66 0.89 6.68
C THR A 263 -3.90 0.63 8.18
N MET A 264 -4.22 -0.63 8.56
CA MET A 264 -4.42 -1.01 9.96
C MET A 264 -3.12 -1.17 10.76
N VAL A 265 -1.96 -1.13 10.13
CA VAL A 265 -0.67 -1.13 10.81
C VAL A 265 -0.38 0.28 11.33
N PRO A 266 0.05 0.45 12.59
CA PRO A 266 0.40 1.76 13.13
C PRO A 266 1.47 2.49 12.31
N ARG A 267 1.43 3.82 12.30
CA ARG A 267 2.49 4.63 11.68
C ARG A 267 3.83 4.31 12.32
N ALA A 268 4.86 4.14 11.50
CA ALA A 268 6.21 3.72 11.92
C ALA A 268 6.22 2.44 12.79
N GLY A 269 5.24 1.56 12.60
CA GLY A 269 4.93 0.42 13.46
C GLY A 269 6.06 -0.60 13.69
N PHE A 270 7.16 -0.48 12.95
CA PHE A 270 8.32 -1.39 13.08
C PHE A 270 9.64 -0.65 13.29
N SER A 271 9.63 0.67 13.51
CA SER A 271 10.86 1.44 13.77
C SER A 271 11.58 1.00 15.06
N TRP A 272 10.84 0.50 16.04
CA TRP A 272 11.37 -0.03 17.29
C TRP A 272 12.32 -1.23 17.08
N VAL A 273 12.12 -2.01 16.02
CA VAL A 273 13.00 -3.16 15.70
C VAL A 273 14.34 -2.65 15.19
N THR A 274 14.35 -1.66 14.28
CA THR A 274 15.58 -1.04 13.79
C THR A 274 16.36 -0.41 14.95
N ARG A 275 15.67 0.27 15.87
CA ARG A 275 16.30 0.85 17.09
C ARG A 275 17.11 -0.17 17.90
N LYS A 276 16.68 -1.42 17.96
CA LYS A 276 17.43 -2.47 18.70
C LYS A 276 18.77 -2.81 18.06
N LEU A 277 18.94 -2.54 16.77
CA LEU A 277 20.21 -2.75 16.05
C LEU A 277 21.10 -1.51 16.06
N MET A 278 20.58 -0.32 16.40
CA MET A 278 21.35 0.91 16.49
C MET A 278 22.52 0.77 17.49
N GLY A 279 23.72 1.18 17.04
CA GLY A 279 24.96 1.07 17.82
C GLY A 279 25.57 -0.33 17.86
N LYS A 280 24.95 -1.34 17.25
CA LYS A 280 25.53 -2.70 17.10
C LYS A 280 26.42 -2.82 15.87
N VAL A 281 26.17 -2.03 14.84
CA VAL A 281 26.97 -1.91 13.61
C VAL A 281 27.47 -0.48 13.47
N GLY A 282 28.55 -0.29 12.71
CA GLY A 282 29.19 1.01 12.47
C GLY A 282 28.68 1.74 11.24
N ILE A 283 27.82 1.10 10.43
CA ILE A 283 27.24 1.67 9.21
C ILE A 283 25.81 2.16 9.45
N PRO A 284 25.31 3.15 8.67
CA PRO A 284 23.96 3.67 8.81
C PRO A 284 22.87 2.60 8.64
N LEU A 285 21.80 2.76 9.44
CA LEU A 285 20.60 1.94 9.39
C LEU A 285 19.42 2.73 8.84
N ILE A 286 18.63 2.11 7.96
CA ILE A 286 17.40 2.66 7.41
C ILE A 286 16.20 1.88 7.99
N THR A 287 15.21 2.59 8.53
CA THR A 287 13.95 1.98 8.95
C THR A 287 12.85 2.20 7.92
N THR A 288 11.87 1.31 7.89
CA THR A 288 10.80 1.29 6.89
C THR A 288 9.46 0.90 7.52
N ASN A 289 8.43 0.78 6.71
CA ASN A 289 7.06 0.38 7.00
C ASN A 289 6.20 1.44 7.71
N ARG A 290 5.16 1.88 7.00
CA ARG A 290 4.14 2.81 7.50
C ARG A 290 4.66 4.19 7.93
N ILE A 291 5.73 4.65 7.35
CA ILE A 291 6.20 6.05 7.47
C ILE A 291 5.62 6.78 6.26
N ASN A 292 4.70 7.72 6.49
CA ASN A 292 3.93 8.39 5.43
C ASN A 292 3.69 9.89 5.69
N ASP A 293 4.32 10.41 6.73
CA ASP A 293 4.18 11.80 7.15
C ASP A 293 5.55 12.35 7.58
N PRO A 294 5.93 13.59 7.23
CA PRO A 294 7.25 14.13 7.58
C PRO A 294 7.46 14.30 9.09
N ALA A 295 6.42 14.56 9.87
CA ALA A 295 6.54 14.65 11.33
C ALA A 295 6.80 13.27 11.95
N VAL A 296 6.18 12.21 11.41
CA VAL A 296 6.44 10.82 11.82
C VAL A 296 7.88 10.43 11.48
N ALA A 297 8.35 10.75 10.27
CA ALA A 297 9.72 10.49 9.84
C ALA A 297 10.74 11.23 10.72
N GLU A 298 10.50 12.50 11.01
CA GLU A 298 11.33 13.32 11.91
C GLU A 298 11.40 12.71 13.30
N GLN A 299 10.25 12.33 13.88
CA GLN A 299 10.19 11.75 15.22
C GLN A 299 10.98 10.44 15.32
N VAL A 300 10.86 9.57 14.32
CA VAL A 300 11.61 8.31 14.26
C VAL A 300 13.11 8.54 14.29
N LEU A 301 13.60 9.55 13.58
CA LEU A 301 15.03 9.91 13.56
C LEU A 301 15.46 10.61 14.86
N ALA A 302 14.66 11.53 15.38
CA ALA A 302 14.90 12.23 16.63
C ALA A 302 14.97 11.28 17.84
N ASP A 303 14.15 10.22 17.82
CA ASP A 303 14.15 9.18 18.85
C ASP A 303 15.34 8.19 18.72
N GLY A 304 16.19 8.37 17.71
CA GLY A 304 17.34 7.48 17.46
C GLY A 304 16.94 6.07 17.01
N CYS A 305 15.80 5.92 16.35
CA CYS A 305 15.37 4.62 15.84
C CYS A 305 16.15 4.16 14.61
N ALA A 306 16.68 5.09 13.83
CA ALA A 306 17.46 4.84 12.62
C ALA A 306 18.26 6.08 12.21
N ASP A 307 19.16 5.94 11.24
CA ASP A 307 19.90 7.05 10.62
C ASP A 307 19.16 7.65 9.42
N MET A 308 18.32 6.86 8.75
CA MET A 308 17.49 7.25 7.62
C MET A 308 16.12 6.58 7.67
N VAL A 309 15.17 7.11 6.91
CA VAL A 309 13.85 6.50 6.68
C VAL A 309 13.69 6.09 5.21
N SER A 310 13.07 4.94 5.01
CA SER A 310 12.65 4.47 3.69
C SER A 310 11.14 4.59 3.55
N MET A 311 10.72 5.26 2.49
CA MET A 311 9.32 5.41 2.10
C MET A 311 9.18 5.03 0.62
N ALA A 312 8.22 4.17 0.30
CA ALA A 312 7.95 3.78 -1.08
C ALA A 312 6.63 4.41 -1.58
N ARG A 313 5.51 3.92 -1.11
CA ARG A 313 4.17 4.37 -1.51
C ARG A 313 3.86 5.85 -1.24
N PRO A 314 4.44 6.53 -0.23
CA PRO A 314 4.30 7.97 -0.10
C PRO A 314 4.76 8.75 -1.34
N PHE A 315 5.76 8.25 -2.07
CA PHE A 315 6.22 8.85 -3.33
C PHE A 315 5.36 8.51 -4.56
N LEU A 316 4.47 7.53 -4.45
CA LEU A 316 3.37 7.36 -5.40
C LEU A 316 2.27 8.40 -5.12
N ALA A 317 1.93 8.58 -3.85
CA ALA A 317 0.89 9.51 -3.43
C ALA A 317 1.27 10.97 -3.71
N ASP A 318 2.54 11.35 -3.42
CA ASP A 318 3.05 12.70 -3.63
C ASP A 318 4.53 12.70 -4.01
N ALA A 319 4.84 12.97 -5.26
CA ALA A 319 6.22 13.07 -5.76
C ALA A 319 7.01 14.21 -5.08
N ALA A 320 6.33 15.28 -4.64
CA ALA A 320 6.92 16.47 -4.03
C ALA A 320 6.98 16.39 -2.49
N PHE A 321 6.83 15.22 -1.89
CA PHE A 321 6.81 15.01 -0.44
C PHE A 321 7.98 15.72 0.28
N VAL A 322 9.23 15.47 -0.15
CA VAL A 322 10.42 16.03 0.50
C VAL A 322 10.49 17.54 0.31
N GLN A 323 10.22 18.01 -0.90
CA GLN A 323 10.21 19.45 -1.20
C GLN A 323 9.18 20.19 -0.33
N LYS A 324 7.95 19.68 -0.25
CA LYS A 324 6.89 20.29 0.57
C LYS A 324 7.26 20.30 2.05
N ALA A 325 7.87 19.20 2.54
CA ALA A 325 8.37 19.16 3.91
C ALA A 325 9.46 20.23 4.16
N ALA A 326 10.43 20.35 3.25
CA ALA A 326 11.51 21.31 3.35
C ALA A 326 11.04 22.77 3.30
N GLU A 327 10.00 23.04 2.52
CA GLU A 327 9.41 24.38 2.35
C GLU A 327 8.35 24.73 3.40
N GLY A 328 8.11 23.87 4.39
CA GLY A 328 7.10 24.10 5.45
C GLY A 328 5.65 23.96 4.96
N ARG A 329 5.43 23.23 3.88
CA ARG A 329 4.13 22.99 3.23
C ARG A 329 3.63 21.55 3.45
N ALA A 330 3.87 21.00 4.63
CA ALA A 330 3.46 19.63 4.95
C ALA A 330 1.94 19.40 4.85
N ASP A 331 1.14 20.46 5.09
CA ASP A 331 -0.32 20.47 4.92
C ASP A 331 -0.77 20.31 3.46
N GLU A 332 0.12 20.44 2.49
CA GLU A 332 -0.13 20.23 1.07
C GLU A 332 0.25 18.84 0.57
N ILE A 333 0.84 18.00 1.43
CA ILE A 333 1.23 16.64 1.06
C ILE A 333 -0.01 15.75 0.90
N ASN A 334 -0.11 15.06 -0.25
CA ASN A 334 -1.09 14.01 -0.47
C ASN A 334 -0.60 12.72 0.21
N THR A 335 -1.10 12.45 1.40
CA THR A 335 -0.59 11.38 2.26
C THR A 335 -1.01 9.99 1.75
N CYS A 336 -0.07 9.05 1.67
CA CYS A 336 -0.36 7.65 1.41
C CYS A 336 -1.20 7.05 2.54
N ILE A 337 -2.39 6.55 2.21
CA ILE A 337 -3.33 5.98 3.20
C ILE A 337 -3.15 4.48 3.46
N GLY A 338 -2.10 3.86 2.94
CA GLY A 338 -1.79 2.44 3.19
C GLY A 338 -2.81 1.44 2.62
N CYS A 339 -3.64 1.83 1.65
CA CYS A 339 -4.77 1.03 1.13
C CYS A 339 -4.37 -0.13 0.22
N ASN A 340 -3.19 -0.13 -0.37
CA ASN A 340 -2.64 -1.11 -1.33
C ASN A 340 -3.41 -1.25 -2.67
N GLN A 341 -4.54 -0.59 -2.87
CA GLN A 341 -5.50 -0.89 -3.95
C GLN A 341 -5.00 -0.58 -5.37
N ALA A 342 -4.39 0.60 -5.57
CA ALA A 342 -3.90 0.99 -6.90
C ALA A 342 -2.40 0.74 -7.11
N CYS A 343 -1.70 0.26 -6.11
CA CYS A 343 -0.30 -0.13 -6.19
C CYS A 343 -0.17 -1.66 -6.16
N LEU A 344 -0.11 -2.27 -4.98
CA LEU A 344 0.14 -3.70 -4.82
C LEU A 344 -0.93 -4.58 -5.47
N ASP A 345 -2.23 -4.29 -5.26
CA ASP A 345 -3.28 -5.11 -5.86
C ASP A 345 -3.23 -5.08 -7.39
N GLN A 346 -2.89 -3.93 -8.01
CA GLN A 346 -2.76 -3.83 -9.47
C GLN A 346 -1.56 -4.60 -10.00
N ILE A 347 -0.39 -4.49 -9.37
CA ILE A 347 0.79 -5.23 -9.85
C ILE A 347 0.59 -6.74 -9.75
N PHE A 348 -0.09 -7.23 -8.71
CA PHE A 348 -0.47 -8.64 -8.60
C PHE A 348 -1.59 -9.06 -9.58
N ASP A 349 -2.30 -8.10 -10.19
CA ASP A 349 -3.21 -8.32 -11.32
C ASP A 349 -2.51 -8.23 -12.68
N GLY A 350 -1.18 -8.06 -12.72
CA GLY A 350 -0.43 -7.84 -13.96
C GLY A 350 -0.71 -6.48 -14.62
N LYS A 351 -1.13 -5.49 -13.84
CA LYS A 351 -1.44 -4.13 -14.29
C LYS A 351 -0.36 -3.16 -13.81
N LEU A 352 -0.27 -2.04 -14.51
CA LEU A 352 0.61 -0.95 -14.12
C LEU A 352 0.25 -0.41 -12.73
N THR A 353 1.25 -0.23 -11.88
CA THR A 353 1.12 0.44 -10.59
C THR A 353 0.60 1.87 -10.77
N SER A 354 -0.20 2.33 -9.82
CA SER A 354 -0.63 3.71 -9.64
C SER A 354 -0.88 3.99 -8.16
N CYS A 355 -1.58 5.07 -7.84
CA CYS A 355 -2.00 5.36 -6.48
C CYS A 355 -3.48 5.75 -6.42
N LEU A 356 -4.21 5.24 -5.42
CA LEU A 356 -5.63 5.57 -5.22
C LEU A 356 -5.84 7.07 -5.08
N VAL A 357 -5.01 7.76 -4.30
CA VAL A 357 -5.11 9.20 -4.05
C VAL A 357 -4.39 10.06 -5.11
N ASN A 358 -3.60 9.44 -5.99
CA ASN A 358 -2.87 10.11 -7.07
C ASN A 358 -2.84 9.24 -8.34
N PRO A 359 -3.88 9.28 -9.18
CA PRO A 359 -3.94 8.49 -10.42
C PRO A 359 -2.82 8.77 -11.43
N ARG A 360 -2.15 9.92 -11.31
CA ARG A 360 -1.02 10.32 -12.15
C ARG A 360 0.26 9.52 -11.87
N ALA A 361 0.37 8.88 -10.70
CA ALA A 361 1.53 8.06 -10.35
C ALA A 361 1.76 6.95 -11.39
N CYS A 362 2.99 6.81 -11.87
CA CYS A 362 3.43 5.94 -12.97
C CYS A 362 2.80 6.27 -14.34
N ARG A 363 2.15 7.45 -14.45
CA ARG A 363 1.57 7.99 -15.69
C ARG A 363 2.02 9.44 -15.94
N GLU A 364 3.20 9.80 -15.48
CA GLU A 364 3.74 11.16 -15.56
C GLU A 364 3.82 11.66 -17.02
N THR A 365 4.14 10.75 -17.97
CA THR A 365 4.21 11.05 -19.41
C THR A 365 2.85 11.05 -20.10
N GLU A 366 1.87 10.30 -19.58
CA GLU A 366 0.52 10.19 -20.16
C GLU A 366 -0.44 11.26 -19.62
N MET A 367 -0.17 11.75 -18.43
CA MET A 367 -1.03 12.69 -17.69
C MET A 367 -0.26 13.96 -17.27
N PRO A 368 0.31 14.74 -18.22
CA PRO A 368 0.98 15.98 -17.89
C PRO A 368 -0.04 17.03 -17.43
N LEU A 369 0.24 17.70 -16.32
CA LEU A 369 -0.58 18.80 -15.82
C LEU A 369 -0.28 20.07 -16.63
N THR A 370 -1.05 20.31 -17.68
CA THR A 370 -0.97 21.49 -18.53
C THR A 370 -2.17 22.40 -18.32
N MET A 371 -2.00 23.69 -18.56
CA MET A 371 -3.12 24.64 -18.57
C MET A 371 -4.12 24.28 -19.68
N ALA A 372 -5.41 24.45 -19.42
CA ALA A 372 -6.45 24.25 -20.43
C ALA A 372 -6.34 25.33 -21.53
N GLU A 373 -6.48 24.93 -22.78
CA GLU A 373 -6.46 25.88 -23.91
C GLU A 373 -7.61 26.89 -23.83
N LYS A 374 -8.77 26.44 -23.35
CA LYS A 374 -9.98 27.24 -23.17
C LYS A 374 -10.52 27.06 -21.75
N PRO A 375 -10.17 27.92 -20.80
CA PRO A 375 -10.75 27.88 -19.47
C PRO A 375 -12.29 27.97 -19.52
N LYS A 376 -12.95 27.14 -18.71
CA LYS A 376 -14.42 27.02 -18.62
C LYS A 376 -14.88 27.35 -17.21
N LYS A 377 -16.16 27.73 -17.08
CA LYS A 377 -16.87 27.86 -15.82
C LYS A 377 -17.61 26.55 -15.54
N LEU A 378 -17.12 25.79 -14.56
CA LEU A 378 -17.57 24.43 -14.29
C LEU A 378 -18.32 24.34 -12.95
N ALA A 379 -19.48 23.67 -12.97
CA ALA A 379 -20.19 23.31 -11.75
C ALA A 379 -19.95 21.82 -11.42
N VAL A 380 -19.54 21.52 -10.20
CA VAL A 380 -19.36 20.17 -9.68
C VAL A 380 -20.39 19.93 -8.59
N ILE A 381 -21.22 18.92 -8.75
CA ILE A 381 -22.30 18.58 -7.82
C ILE A 381 -21.94 17.30 -7.08
N GLY A 382 -21.55 17.47 -5.81
CA GLY A 382 -21.07 16.42 -4.92
C GLY A 382 -19.60 16.59 -4.54
N ALA A 383 -19.31 16.83 -3.27
CA ALA A 383 -17.99 16.98 -2.70
C ALA A 383 -17.44 15.66 -2.11
N GLY A 384 -17.81 14.53 -2.72
CA GLY A 384 -17.20 13.22 -2.48
C GLY A 384 -15.87 13.05 -3.23
N PRO A 385 -15.21 11.88 -3.14
CA PRO A 385 -13.88 11.64 -3.72
C PRO A 385 -13.77 12.02 -5.21
N ALA A 386 -14.76 11.65 -6.03
CA ALA A 386 -14.76 11.95 -7.45
C ALA A 386 -14.84 13.47 -7.73
N GLY A 387 -15.78 14.16 -7.07
CA GLY A 387 -15.95 15.61 -7.22
C GLY A 387 -14.76 16.42 -6.71
N LEU A 388 -14.17 16.01 -5.59
CA LEU A 388 -12.96 16.64 -5.05
C LEU A 388 -11.76 16.50 -5.97
N ALA A 389 -11.53 15.28 -6.50
CA ALA A 389 -10.45 15.03 -7.45
C ALA A 389 -10.63 15.81 -8.75
N PHE A 390 -11.86 15.85 -9.28
CA PHE A 390 -12.19 16.65 -10.46
C PHE A 390 -11.96 18.15 -10.19
N ALA A 391 -12.57 18.69 -9.13
CA ALA A 391 -12.55 20.13 -8.85
C ALA A 391 -11.12 20.66 -8.67
N THR A 392 -10.29 19.96 -7.90
CA THR A 392 -8.91 20.35 -7.65
C THR A 392 -8.03 20.23 -8.90
N THR A 393 -8.22 19.19 -9.71
CA THR A 393 -7.48 19.00 -10.96
C THR A 393 -7.91 20.03 -12.01
N ALA A 394 -9.20 20.26 -12.22
CA ALA A 394 -9.71 21.23 -13.18
C ALA A 394 -9.26 22.67 -12.83
N ALA A 395 -9.35 23.04 -11.55
CA ALA A 395 -8.87 24.34 -11.10
C ALA A 395 -7.35 24.50 -11.31
N SER A 396 -6.55 23.45 -11.12
CA SER A 396 -5.11 23.49 -11.40
C SER A 396 -4.76 23.69 -12.87
N ARG A 397 -5.71 23.45 -13.75
CA ARG A 397 -5.59 23.66 -15.19
C ARG A 397 -6.16 25.01 -15.65
N GLY A 398 -6.60 25.86 -14.71
CA GLY A 398 -7.10 27.20 -14.98
C GLY A 398 -8.61 27.31 -15.23
N HIS A 399 -9.39 26.25 -15.02
CA HIS A 399 -10.84 26.32 -15.06
C HIS A 399 -11.38 27.05 -13.81
N GLN A 400 -12.47 27.81 -13.98
CA GLN A 400 -13.21 28.40 -12.87
C GLN A 400 -14.20 27.36 -12.32
N VAL A 401 -13.95 26.85 -11.12
CA VAL A 401 -14.71 25.74 -10.56
C VAL A 401 -15.54 26.18 -9.35
N THR A 402 -16.84 25.83 -9.36
CA THR A 402 -17.71 25.90 -8.17
C THR A 402 -18.13 24.49 -7.79
N LEU A 403 -17.85 24.12 -6.55
CA LEU A 403 -18.17 22.82 -5.96
C LEU A 403 -19.36 22.96 -5.01
N PHE A 404 -20.43 22.22 -5.26
CA PHE A 404 -21.65 22.20 -4.45
C PHE A 404 -21.81 20.86 -3.73
N ASP A 405 -22.28 20.90 -2.50
CA ASP A 405 -22.77 19.70 -1.80
C ASP A 405 -23.93 20.04 -0.88
N ALA A 406 -24.90 19.14 -0.79
CA ALA A 406 -26.01 19.26 0.15
C ALA A 406 -25.58 19.01 1.61
N ALA A 407 -24.46 18.32 1.83
CA ALA A 407 -23.86 18.15 3.15
C ALA A 407 -23.10 19.40 3.60
N GLU A 408 -22.96 19.58 4.91
CA GLU A 408 -22.24 20.71 5.51
C GLU A 408 -20.73 20.55 5.50
N GLN A 409 -20.20 19.41 5.02
CA GLN A 409 -18.77 19.14 4.95
C GLN A 409 -18.41 18.34 3.70
N ILE A 410 -17.20 18.56 3.21
CA ILE A 410 -16.64 17.76 2.11
C ILE A 410 -16.34 16.34 2.56
N GLY A 411 -16.26 15.40 1.61
CA GLY A 411 -15.73 14.04 1.83
C GLY A 411 -16.69 12.91 1.44
N GLY A 412 -18.00 13.14 1.41
CA GLY A 412 -18.97 12.11 1.03
C GLY A 412 -18.74 10.80 1.79
N GLN A 413 -18.55 9.69 1.08
CA GLN A 413 -18.32 8.36 1.66
C GLN A 413 -17.01 8.26 2.48
N PHE A 414 -16.02 9.12 2.28
CA PHE A 414 -14.83 9.15 3.13
C PHE A 414 -15.14 9.56 4.58
N ASN A 415 -16.19 10.35 4.80
CA ASN A 415 -16.62 10.68 6.15
C ASN A 415 -17.17 9.47 6.92
N ILE A 416 -17.60 8.43 6.20
CA ILE A 416 -18.03 7.16 6.76
C ILE A 416 -16.82 6.24 6.93
N ALA A 417 -16.01 6.08 5.88
CA ALA A 417 -14.88 5.17 5.86
C ALA A 417 -13.80 5.51 6.91
N LYS A 418 -13.52 6.81 7.13
CA LYS A 418 -12.50 7.25 8.12
C LYS A 418 -12.83 6.89 9.57
N GLN A 419 -14.08 6.48 9.86
CA GLN A 419 -14.50 6.09 11.20
C GLN A 419 -14.29 4.60 11.48
N ILE A 420 -13.97 3.83 10.44
CA ILE A 420 -13.75 2.40 10.56
C ILE A 420 -12.36 2.17 11.19
N PRO A 421 -12.26 1.34 12.24
CA PRO A 421 -10.97 1.01 12.84
C PRO A 421 -9.96 0.51 11.81
N GLY A 422 -8.75 1.08 11.82
CA GLY A 422 -7.72 0.79 10.81
C GLY A 422 -7.81 1.63 9.54
N LYS A 423 -8.77 2.55 9.42
CA LYS A 423 -8.90 3.47 8.27
C LYS A 423 -8.75 4.95 8.65
N GLU A 424 -8.14 5.23 9.78
CA GLU A 424 -7.94 6.60 10.30
C GLU A 424 -7.12 7.48 9.35
N GLU A 425 -6.27 6.88 8.52
CA GLU A 425 -5.51 7.60 7.48
C GLU A 425 -6.41 8.36 6.48
N PHE A 426 -7.67 8.00 6.35
CA PHE A 426 -8.60 8.68 5.44
C PHE A 426 -8.92 10.11 5.87
N HIS A 427 -8.66 10.47 7.13
CA HIS A 427 -8.66 11.86 7.58
C HIS A 427 -7.65 12.71 6.79
N GLU A 428 -6.48 12.15 6.44
CA GLU A 428 -5.44 12.85 5.68
C GLU A 428 -5.87 13.18 4.25
N THR A 429 -6.61 12.29 3.60
CA THR A 429 -7.15 12.56 2.26
C THR A 429 -8.09 13.76 2.28
N LEU A 430 -8.94 13.88 3.31
CA LEU A 430 -9.85 15.02 3.45
C LEU A 430 -9.11 16.31 3.83
N ARG A 431 -8.07 16.23 4.67
CA ARG A 431 -7.17 17.34 4.97
C ARG A 431 -6.54 17.86 3.67
N TYR A 432 -5.95 16.97 2.87
CA TYR A 432 -5.34 17.31 1.59
C TYR A 432 -6.32 18.01 0.64
N PHE A 433 -7.48 17.43 0.40
CA PHE A 433 -8.46 18.04 -0.51
C PHE A 433 -8.96 19.41 -0.01
N ARG A 434 -9.19 19.57 1.31
CA ARG A 434 -9.57 20.87 1.88
C ARG A 434 -8.50 21.92 1.60
N ARG A 435 -7.24 21.56 1.79
CA ARG A 435 -6.11 22.46 1.49
C ARG A 435 -6.02 22.77 -0.01
N GLN A 436 -6.16 21.78 -0.88
CA GLN A 436 -6.08 21.99 -2.33
C GLN A 436 -7.22 22.85 -2.87
N LEU A 437 -8.45 22.69 -2.36
CA LEU A 437 -9.56 23.56 -2.74
C LEU A 437 -9.26 25.04 -2.42
N ALA A 438 -8.71 25.30 -1.24
CA ALA A 438 -8.34 26.65 -0.84
C ALA A 438 -7.18 27.23 -1.69
N LEU A 439 -6.12 26.43 -1.91
CA LEU A 439 -4.96 26.84 -2.70
C LEU A 439 -5.28 27.17 -4.18
N ARG A 440 -6.28 26.48 -4.72
CA ARG A 440 -6.70 26.62 -6.13
C ARG A 440 -7.92 27.50 -6.30
N GLU A 441 -8.32 28.20 -5.24
CA GLU A 441 -9.42 29.16 -5.24
C GLU A 441 -10.75 28.58 -5.76
N VAL A 442 -11.00 27.28 -5.50
CA VAL A 442 -12.28 26.65 -5.82
C VAL A 442 -13.37 27.27 -4.95
N THR A 443 -14.43 27.77 -5.57
CA THR A 443 -15.61 28.24 -4.84
C THR A 443 -16.37 27.04 -4.26
N VAL A 444 -16.43 26.92 -2.94
CA VAL A 444 -17.09 25.79 -2.25
C VAL A 444 -18.40 26.25 -1.62
N ARG A 445 -19.50 25.60 -1.96
CA ARG A 445 -20.85 25.85 -1.44
C ARG A 445 -21.44 24.57 -0.81
N LEU A 446 -21.31 24.47 0.50
CA LEU A 446 -21.82 23.35 1.31
C LEU A 446 -23.17 23.69 1.93
N GLY A 447 -23.96 22.66 2.30
CA GLY A 447 -25.31 22.80 2.83
C GLY A 447 -26.33 23.27 1.78
N VAL A 448 -25.97 23.17 0.49
CA VAL A 448 -26.80 23.69 -0.62
C VAL A 448 -27.25 22.54 -1.52
N LYS A 449 -28.54 22.27 -1.55
CA LYS A 449 -29.15 21.37 -2.54
C LYS A 449 -29.51 22.19 -3.76
N VAL A 450 -28.70 22.06 -4.83
CA VAL A 450 -28.92 22.77 -6.09
C VAL A 450 -29.99 22.14 -6.94
N GLU A 451 -30.72 22.95 -7.70
CA GLU A 451 -31.64 22.54 -8.75
C GLU A 451 -31.02 22.87 -10.14
N ALA A 452 -31.57 22.28 -11.21
CA ALA A 452 -31.02 22.47 -12.55
C ALA A 452 -31.00 23.96 -12.96
N ALA A 453 -31.99 24.75 -12.56
CA ALA A 453 -32.07 26.19 -12.86
C ALA A 453 -30.90 27.01 -12.27
N ASP A 454 -30.39 26.61 -11.09
CA ASP A 454 -29.27 27.27 -10.41
C ASP A 454 -27.95 27.15 -11.20
N LEU A 455 -27.89 26.21 -12.13
CA LEU A 455 -26.70 25.85 -12.89
C LEU A 455 -26.67 26.45 -14.30
N SER A 456 -27.61 27.34 -14.62
CA SER A 456 -27.76 27.94 -15.95
C SER A 456 -26.55 28.73 -16.43
N GLU A 457 -25.78 29.33 -15.52
CA GLU A 457 -24.61 30.18 -15.83
C GLU A 457 -23.31 29.41 -16.10
N PHE A 458 -23.25 28.10 -15.84
CA PHE A 458 -22.07 27.28 -16.02
C PHE A 458 -21.98 26.71 -17.45
N ASP A 459 -20.76 26.61 -17.97
CA ASP A 459 -20.53 26.05 -19.31
C ASP A 459 -20.83 24.54 -19.35
N GLU A 460 -20.34 23.82 -18.33
CA GLU A 460 -20.55 22.38 -18.19
C GLU A 460 -20.83 22.01 -16.73
N VAL A 461 -21.57 20.92 -16.52
CA VAL A 461 -21.96 20.41 -15.21
C VAL A 461 -21.45 19.00 -14.99
N ILE A 462 -20.78 18.79 -13.87
CA ILE A 462 -20.20 17.51 -13.46
C ILE A 462 -21.02 16.93 -12.30
N LEU A 463 -21.75 15.86 -12.55
CA LEU A 463 -22.52 15.16 -11.52
C LEU A 463 -21.65 14.10 -10.85
N ALA A 464 -21.24 14.39 -9.62
CA ALA A 464 -20.50 13.53 -8.70
C ALA A 464 -21.31 13.19 -7.45
N CYS A 465 -22.65 13.13 -7.58
CA CYS A 465 -23.62 13.02 -6.50
C CYS A 465 -23.54 11.69 -5.73
N GLY A 466 -22.75 10.73 -6.20
CA GLY A 466 -22.51 9.46 -5.55
C GLY A 466 -23.67 8.48 -5.69
N ILE A 467 -24.01 7.82 -4.57
CA ILE A 467 -24.93 6.66 -4.53
C ILE A 467 -25.95 6.79 -3.39
N VAL A 468 -26.97 5.94 -3.48
CA VAL A 468 -27.87 5.63 -2.36
C VAL A 468 -27.82 4.13 -2.07
N PRO A 469 -28.02 3.70 -0.81
CA PRO A 469 -28.13 2.27 -0.49
C PRO A 469 -29.32 1.66 -1.21
N ARG A 470 -29.11 0.46 -1.79
CA ARG A 470 -30.21 -0.32 -2.36
C ARG A 470 -30.97 -1.04 -1.23
N THR A 471 -32.29 -1.04 -1.32
CA THR A 471 -33.15 -1.84 -0.47
C THR A 471 -33.43 -3.18 -1.15
N PRO A 472 -32.93 -4.32 -0.63
CA PRO A 472 -33.19 -5.63 -1.22
C PRO A 472 -34.64 -6.07 -0.93
N ASP A 473 -35.19 -6.89 -1.83
CA ASP A 473 -36.52 -7.49 -1.63
C ASP A 473 -36.37 -8.69 -0.68
N ILE A 474 -36.59 -8.40 0.62
CA ILE A 474 -36.60 -9.39 1.70
C ILE A 474 -37.91 -9.16 2.48
N PRO A 475 -38.79 -10.19 2.63
CA PRO A 475 -39.96 -10.07 3.45
C PRO A 475 -39.63 -9.57 4.86
N GLY A 476 -40.34 -8.56 5.32
CA GLY A 476 -40.06 -7.92 6.62
C GLY A 476 -38.92 -6.87 6.60
N ILE A 477 -38.45 -6.41 5.44
CA ILE A 477 -37.39 -5.39 5.32
C ILE A 477 -37.73 -4.06 6.00
N GLY A 478 -39.01 -3.76 6.18
CA GLY A 478 -39.49 -2.57 6.92
C GLY A 478 -39.62 -2.77 8.43
N HIS A 479 -39.19 -3.91 8.98
CA HIS A 479 -39.26 -4.18 10.41
C HIS A 479 -38.35 -3.23 11.21
N ALA A 480 -38.78 -2.86 12.44
CA ALA A 480 -38.09 -1.88 13.28
C ALA A 480 -36.64 -2.22 13.63
N LYS A 481 -36.26 -3.50 13.60
CA LYS A 481 -34.86 -3.93 13.82
C LYS A 481 -33.95 -3.78 12.59
N VAL A 482 -34.46 -3.36 11.44
CA VAL A 482 -33.68 -3.19 10.21
C VAL A 482 -33.10 -1.80 10.14
N LEU A 483 -31.81 -1.72 9.94
CA LEU A 483 -31.03 -0.49 9.72
C LEU A 483 -30.24 -0.59 8.42
N SER A 484 -30.07 0.55 7.75
CA SER A 484 -29.04 0.65 6.69
C SER A 484 -27.66 0.85 7.31
N TYR A 485 -26.59 0.61 6.55
CA TYR A 485 -25.25 0.94 7.02
C TYR A 485 -25.07 2.45 7.28
N LEU A 486 -25.83 3.32 6.61
CA LEU A 486 -25.83 4.76 6.88
C LEU A 486 -26.44 5.08 8.25
N ASP A 487 -27.54 4.42 8.63
CA ASP A 487 -28.12 4.56 9.97
C ASP A 487 -27.09 4.25 11.06
N VAL A 488 -26.28 3.21 10.84
CA VAL A 488 -25.25 2.76 11.80
C VAL A 488 -24.03 3.66 11.79
N LEU A 489 -23.42 3.88 10.63
CA LEU A 489 -22.12 4.51 10.52
C LEU A 489 -22.17 6.04 10.46
N ARG A 490 -23.19 6.61 9.83
CA ARG A 490 -23.39 8.05 9.71
C ARG A 490 -24.26 8.60 10.85
N ASP A 491 -25.47 8.02 11.00
CA ASP A 491 -26.51 8.58 11.87
C ASP A 491 -26.40 8.07 13.31
N LYS A 492 -25.49 7.10 13.57
CA LYS A 492 -25.18 6.55 14.90
C LYS A 492 -26.39 5.99 15.63
N LYS A 493 -27.35 5.42 14.90
CA LYS A 493 -28.50 4.78 15.51
C LYS A 493 -28.08 3.60 16.41
N PRO A 494 -28.78 3.36 17.53
CA PRO A 494 -28.47 2.26 18.43
C PRO A 494 -28.52 0.90 17.72
N VAL A 495 -27.51 0.06 17.98
CA VAL A 495 -27.41 -1.31 17.47
C VAL A 495 -27.41 -2.28 18.64
N GLY A 496 -28.21 -3.33 18.57
CA GLY A 496 -28.34 -4.34 19.62
C GLY A 496 -27.07 -5.21 19.79
N GLN A 497 -27.14 -6.17 20.69
CA GLN A 497 -26.00 -7.05 21.03
C GLN A 497 -25.80 -8.19 20.00
N ARG A 498 -26.88 -8.62 19.33
CA ARG A 498 -26.86 -9.68 18.32
C ARG A 498 -27.21 -9.06 16.97
N VAL A 499 -26.29 -9.13 16.02
CA VAL A 499 -26.38 -8.40 14.75
C VAL A 499 -26.19 -9.34 13.57
N ALA A 500 -27.08 -9.24 12.58
CA ALA A 500 -26.89 -9.82 11.26
C ALA A 500 -26.57 -8.72 10.24
N ILE A 501 -25.47 -8.84 9.52
CA ILE A 501 -25.08 -7.94 8.44
C ILE A 501 -25.37 -8.63 7.12
N VAL A 502 -26.30 -8.07 6.34
CA VAL A 502 -26.74 -8.60 5.04
C VAL A 502 -25.92 -7.98 3.94
N GLY A 503 -24.99 -8.75 3.37
CA GLY A 503 -24.03 -8.33 2.35
C GLY A 503 -22.61 -8.25 2.88
N ALA A 504 -21.71 -9.09 2.33
CA ALA A 504 -20.33 -9.22 2.72
C ALA A 504 -19.35 -8.65 1.65
N GLY A 505 -19.72 -7.51 1.07
CA GLY A 505 -18.79 -6.67 0.31
C GLY A 505 -17.98 -5.75 1.23
N GLY A 506 -17.23 -4.80 0.66
CA GLY A 506 -16.39 -3.86 1.44
C GLY A 506 -17.16 -3.15 2.57
N ILE A 507 -18.36 -2.64 2.29
CA ILE A 507 -19.20 -1.97 3.30
C ILE A 507 -19.66 -2.92 4.41
N GLY A 508 -19.96 -4.18 4.07
CA GLY A 508 -20.33 -5.18 5.06
C GLY A 508 -19.18 -5.52 6.01
N PHE A 509 -17.97 -5.66 5.48
CA PHE A 509 -16.75 -5.84 6.26
C PHE A 509 -16.47 -4.62 7.15
N ASP A 510 -16.53 -3.41 6.60
CA ASP A 510 -16.34 -2.16 7.34
C ASP A 510 -17.34 -2.03 8.49
N THR A 511 -18.62 -2.36 8.24
CA THR A 511 -19.67 -2.36 9.26
C THR A 511 -19.39 -3.40 10.35
N ALA A 512 -18.92 -4.59 9.97
CA ALA A 512 -18.55 -5.65 10.92
C ALA A 512 -17.35 -5.24 11.79
N GLU A 513 -16.32 -4.64 11.20
CA GLU A 513 -15.16 -4.12 11.93
C GLU A 513 -15.57 -3.02 12.91
N TYR A 514 -16.38 -2.05 12.46
CA TYR A 514 -16.90 -0.98 13.30
C TYR A 514 -17.69 -1.51 14.50
N LEU A 515 -18.59 -2.47 14.28
CA LEU A 515 -19.45 -3.03 15.33
C LEU A 515 -18.74 -4.03 16.24
N SER A 516 -17.60 -4.59 15.80
CA SER A 516 -16.78 -5.52 16.60
C SER A 516 -15.79 -4.81 17.53
N GLN A 517 -15.54 -3.51 17.30
CA GLN A 517 -14.50 -2.76 17.99
C GLN A 517 -14.81 -2.51 19.46
N HIS A 518 -13.77 -2.59 20.30
CA HIS A 518 -13.70 -2.13 21.68
C HIS A 518 -12.58 -1.10 21.83
N GLY A 519 -12.89 0.03 22.45
CA GLY A 519 -11.88 1.03 22.79
C GLY A 519 -11.18 1.66 21.59
N VAL A 520 -9.89 1.98 21.75
CA VAL A 520 -9.05 2.58 20.71
C VAL A 520 -8.65 1.53 19.67
N SER A 521 -8.58 1.92 18.40
CA SER A 521 -8.11 1.04 17.33
C SER A 521 -6.65 0.62 17.53
N SER A 522 -6.34 -0.65 17.31
CA SER A 522 -4.96 -1.16 17.36
C SER A 522 -4.04 -0.50 16.32
N SER A 523 -4.61 0.09 15.25
CA SER A 523 -3.85 0.89 14.27
C SER A 523 -3.26 2.19 14.86
N LEU A 524 -3.72 2.62 16.02
CA LEU A 524 -3.24 3.80 16.74
C LEU A 524 -2.41 3.47 17.99
N ASP A 525 -2.25 2.18 18.30
CA ASP A 525 -1.53 1.70 19.47
C ASP A 525 -0.62 0.52 19.11
N GLN A 526 0.70 0.75 19.15
CA GLN A 526 1.71 -0.24 18.77
C GLN A 526 1.69 -1.48 19.66
N ALA A 527 1.50 -1.31 20.97
CA ALA A 527 1.51 -2.43 21.91
C ALA A 527 0.28 -3.32 21.71
N GLU A 528 -0.87 -2.68 21.50
CA GLU A 528 -2.12 -3.38 21.20
C GLU A 528 -2.07 -4.10 19.86
N PHE A 529 -1.49 -3.46 18.82
CA PHE A 529 -1.28 -4.08 17.51
C PHE A 529 -0.39 -5.33 17.63
N ASN A 530 0.74 -5.23 18.33
CA ASN A 530 1.64 -6.35 18.54
C ASN A 530 0.94 -7.51 19.26
N ARG A 531 0.16 -7.20 20.30
CA ARG A 531 -0.61 -8.19 21.07
C ARG A 531 -1.70 -8.87 20.20
N GLU A 532 -2.47 -8.06 19.48
CA GLU A 532 -3.55 -8.55 18.62
C GLU A 532 -3.05 -9.53 17.56
N TRP A 533 -1.92 -9.20 16.92
CA TRP A 533 -1.35 -9.98 15.83
C TRP A 533 -0.29 -10.98 16.25
N GLY A 534 0.06 -11.06 17.54
CA GLY A 534 1.02 -12.02 18.06
C GLY A 534 2.47 -11.73 17.67
N ILE A 535 2.87 -10.46 17.69
CA ILE A 535 4.25 -10.05 17.45
C ILE A 535 5.02 -10.04 18.79
N ASP A 536 6.19 -10.69 18.82
CA ASP A 536 7.07 -10.68 19.98
C ASP A 536 7.88 -9.38 20.07
N GLY A 537 7.39 -8.42 20.84
CA GLY A 537 8.08 -7.13 21.05
C GLY A 537 9.41 -7.21 21.82
N ARG A 538 9.71 -8.36 22.44
CA ARG A 538 10.98 -8.60 23.16
C ARG A 538 12.05 -9.23 22.28
N LEU A 539 11.64 -9.85 21.14
CA LEU A 539 12.49 -10.59 20.21
C LEU A 539 13.17 -11.83 20.87
N GLU A 540 12.48 -12.46 21.81
CA GLU A 540 12.93 -13.68 22.48
C GLU A 540 12.65 -14.94 21.64
N GLN A 541 11.62 -14.86 20.79
CA GLN A 541 11.15 -15.96 19.95
C GLN A 541 11.65 -15.83 18.50
N ARG A 542 11.91 -16.97 17.88
CA ARG A 542 12.30 -17.03 16.46
C ARG A 542 11.21 -16.45 15.57
N GLY A 543 11.64 -15.79 14.48
CA GLY A 543 10.75 -15.14 13.53
C GLY A 543 10.01 -13.91 14.07
N GLY A 544 10.19 -13.54 15.34
CA GLY A 544 9.48 -12.44 15.99
C GLY A 544 8.00 -12.75 16.29
N LEU A 545 7.63 -14.03 16.38
CA LEU A 545 6.28 -14.49 16.71
C LEU A 545 6.12 -14.70 18.22
N ALA A 546 5.11 -14.10 18.84
CA ALA A 546 4.81 -14.31 20.25
C ALA A 546 4.43 -15.76 20.54
N ALA A 547 4.99 -16.34 21.62
CA ALA A 547 4.74 -17.75 21.98
C ALA A 547 3.26 -18.08 22.21
N GLN A 548 2.47 -17.11 22.71
CA GLN A 548 1.03 -17.25 22.92
C GLN A 548 0.19 -17.05 21.65
N GLY A 549 0.82 -16.68 20.51
CA GLY A 549 0.13 -16.32 19.27
C GLY A 549 -0.71 -15.05 19.36
N PRO A 550 -1.59 -14.81 18.35
CA PRO A 550 -2.47 -13.63 18.31
C PRO A 550 -3.44 -13.58 19.49
N GLN A 551 -3.63 -12.41 20.09
CA GLN A 551 -4.49 -12.15 21.23
C GLN A 551 -5.48 -11.01 20.94
N ALA A 552 -6.29 -11.18 19.88
CA ALA A 552 -7.32 -10.21 19.54
C ALA A 552 -8.47 -10.20 20.57
N PRO A 553 -9.01 -9.04 20.95
CA PRO A 553 -10.18 -8.98 21.84
C PRO A 553 -11.41 -9.56 21.13
N ARG A 554 -12.31 -10.17 21.89
CA ARG A 554 -13.61 -10.61 21.36
C ARG A 554 -14.42 -9.41 20.89
N ALA A 555 -15.24 -9.60 19.86
CA ALA A 555 -16.14 -8.56 19.40
C ALA A 555 -17.08 -8.05 20.50
N ALA A 556 -17.38 -6.75 20.47
CA ALA A 556 -18.32 -6.10 21.37
C ALA A 556 -19.74 -6.69 21.27
N ARG A 557 -20.03 -7.33 20.14
CA ARG A 557 -21.34 -7.90 19.79
C ARG A 557 -21.18 -9.27 19.19
N GLN A 558 -22.25 -10.07 19.22
CA GLN A 558 -22.35 -11.28 18.42
C GLN A 558 -22.74 -10.88 16.99
N ILE A 559 -21.85 -11.07 16.04
CA ILE A 559 -22.02 -10.61 14.66
C ILE A 559 -22.04 -11.79 13.70
N TYR A 560 -23.04 -11.79 12.81
CA TYR A 560 -23.14 -12.65 11.65
C TYR A 560 -22.94 -11.79 10.39
N LEU A 561 -21.91 -12.08 9.59
CA LEU A 561 -21.66 -11.45 8.28
C LEU A 561 -22.08 -12.41 7.18
N LEU A 562 -23.11 -12.03 6.41
CA LEU A 562 -23.85 -12.94 5.53
C LEU A 562 -23.66 -12.63 4.06
N GLN A 563 -23.49 -13.68 3.25
CA GLN A 563 -23.31 -13.58 1.80
C GLN A 563 -24.18 -14.60 1.06
N ARG A 564 -24.86 -14.18 -0.02
CA ARG A 564 -25.61 -15.09 -0.90
C ARG A 564 -24.72 -15.96 -1.77
N LYS A 565 -23.57 -15.42 -2.24
CA LYS A 565 -22.61 -16.13 -3.09
C LYS A 565 -22.09 -17.38 -2.38
N THR A 566 -21.81 -18.45 -3.15
CA THR A 566 -21.24 -19.71 -2.64
C THR A 566 -19.75 -19.61 -2.36
N SER A 567 -19.08 -18.62 -2.94
CA SER A 567 -17.66 -18.37 -2.74
C SER A 567 -17.33 -18.01 -1.29
N LYS A 568 -16.06 -18.05 -0.93
CA LYS A 568 -15.57 -17.65 0.39
C LYS A 568 -16.02 -16.22 0.70
N VAL A 569 -16.50 -15.98 1.92
CA VAL A 569 -16.89 -14.62 2.35
C VAL A 569 -15.70 -13.68 2.24
N GLY A 570 -15.89 -12.53 1.57
CA GLY A 570 -14.83 -11.56 1.30
C GLY A 570 -13.82 -11.97 0.22
N GLU A 571 -14.13 -12.92 -0.66
CA GLU A 571 -13.26 -13.29 -1.79
C GLU A 571 -13.05 -12.12 -2.77
N GLY A 572 -14.06 -11.24 -2.92
CA GLY A 572 -13.99 -10.05 -3.78
C GLY A 572 -13.30 -8.83 -3.15
N LEU A 573 -12.72 -8.95 -1.95
CA LEU A 573 -11.91 -7.89 -1.35
C LEU A 573 -10.53 -7.81 -2.02
N GLY A 574 -9.81 -6.69 -1.76
CA GLY A 574 -8.46 -6.49 -2.30
C GLY A 574 -7.53 -7.68 -2.07
N LYS A 575 -6.73 -8.02 -3.08
CA LYS A 575 -5.83 -9.21 -3.04
C LYS A 575 -4.88 -9.20 -1.85
N THR A 576 -4.31 -8.03 -1.55
CA THR A 576 -3.29 -7.89 -0.50
C THR A 576 -3.85 -7.57 0.88
N THR A 577 -5.11 -7.13 0.98
CA THR A 577 -5.74 -6.73 2.25
C THR A 577 -6.93 -7.59 2.66
N GLY A 578 -7.60 -8.25 1.73
CA GLY A 578 -8.80 -9.03 2.02
C GLY A 578 -8.60 -10.16 3.04
N TRP A 579 -7.41 -10.78 3.04
CA TRP A 579 -7.08 -11.79 4.03
C TRP A 579 -6.96 -11.21 5.45
N ILE A 580 -6.50 -9.95 5.57
CA ILE A 580 -6.33 -9.25 6.86
C ILE A 580 -7.72 -9.00 7.47
N HIS A 581 -8.65 -8.44 6.69
CA HIS A 581 -10.02 -8.19 7.14
C HIS A 581 -10.70 -9.49 7.60
N ARG A 582 -10.57 -10.57 6.83
CA ARG A 582 -11.11 -11.88 7.24
C ARG A 582 -10.47 -12.40 8.52
N ALA A 583 -9.15 -12.31 8.65
CA ALA A 583 -8.42 -12.77 9.83
C ALA A 583 -8.82 -11.95 11.08
N SER A 584 -8.86 -10.62 10.97
CA SER A 584 -9.27 -9.71 12.05
C SER A 584 -10.67 -10.07 12.58
N LEU A 585 -11.67 -10.16 11.71
CA LEU A 585 -13.03 -10.51 12.10
C LEU A 585 -13.14 -11.93 12.67
N ALA A 586 -12.42 -12.91 12.10
CA ALA A 586 -12.40 -14.28 12.61
C ALA A 586 -11.79 -14.37 14.01
N MET A 587 -10.66 -13.69 14.26
CA MET A 587 -10.04 -13.63 15.58
C MET A 587 -10.96 -13.01 16.64
N ARG A 588 -11.77 -12.03 16.25
CA ARG A 588 -12.78 -11.38 17.11
C ARG A 588 -14.05 -12.22 17.32
N GLY A 589 -14.18 -13.34 16.59
CA GLY A 589 -15.31 -14.27 16.73
C GLY A 589 -16.53 -13.92 15.88
N VAL A 590 -16.40 -13.08 14.86
CA VAL A 590 -17.46 -12.80 13.88
C VAL A 590 -17.73 -14.05 13.05
N LYS A 591 -18.99 -14.45 12.93
CA LYS A 591 -19.42 -15.60 12.13
C LYS A 591 -19.69 -15.19 10.70
N MET A 592 -18.88 -15.66 9.77
CA MET A 592 -19.00 -15.39 8.32
C MET A 592 -19.70 -16.56 7.63
N LEU A 593 -20.88 -16.33 7.04
CA LEU A 593 -21.71 -17.36 6.40
C LEU A 593 -21.93 -17.04 4.92
N ASN A 594 -21.53 -17.95 4.04
CA ASN A 594 -21.83 -17.93 2.62
C ASN A 594 -23.08 -18.77 2.28
N SER A 595 -23.53 -18.72 1.02
CA SER A 595 -24.65 -19.50 0.49
C SER A 595 -25.96 -19.28 1.26
N VAL A 596 -26.20 -18.05 1.72
CA VAL A 596 -27.37 -17.69 2.54
C VAL A 596 -28.49 -17.15 1.65
N SER A 597 -29.68 -17.73 1.72
CA SER A 597 -30.92 -17.15 1.20
C SER A 597 -31.73 -16.53 2.34
N TYR A 598 -32.14 -15.28 2.17
CA TYR A 598 -32.91 -14.54 3.18
C TYR A 598 -34.40 -14.80 2.96
N ARG A 599 -35.14 -15.19 4.02
CA ARG A 599 -36.53 -15.61 3.94
C ARG A 599 -37.49 -14.56 4.53
N LEU A 600 -37.21 -14.12 5.75
CA LEU A 600 -38.09 -13.25 6.50
C LEU A 600 -37.33 -12.53 7.62
N ILE A 601 -37.71 -11.29 7.90
CA ILE A 601 -37.29 -10.55 9.10
C ILE A 601 -38.51 -10.28 9.93
N ASP A 602 -38.50 -10.73 11.19
CA ASP A 602 -39.62 -10.55 12.14
C ASP A 602 -39.10 -10.36 13.59
N ASP A 603 -39.98 -10.46 14.57
CA ASP A 603 -39.66 -10.31 15.98
C ASP A 603 -38.65 -11.36 16.48
N GLU A 604 -38.65 -12.58 15.92
CA GLU A 604 -37.74 -13.66 16.30
C GLU A 604 -36.31 -13.41 15.78
N GLY A 605 -36.18 -12.77 14.61
CA GLY A 605 -34.85 -12.51 14.03
C GLY A 605 -34.81 -12.44 12.51
N LEU A 606 -33.73 -12.96 11.94
CA LEU A 606 -33.55 -13.12 10.50
C LEU A 606 -33.64 -14.60 10.14
N HIS A 607 -34.70 -14.99 9.43
CA HIS A 607 -34.91 -16.33 8.92
C HIS A 607 -34.10 -16.51 7.62
N ILE A 608 -33.32 -17.57 7.57
CA ILE A 608 -32.43 -17.90 6.44
C ILE A 608 -32.57 -19.37 6.04
N THR A 609 -32.26 -19.65 4.77
CA THR A 609 -31.98 -21.01 4.30
C THR A 609 -30.50 -21.08 3.94
N ARG A 610 -29.82 -22.12 4.41
CA ARG A 610 -28.43 -22.43 4.07
C ARG A 610 -28.24 -23.94 3.97
N ALA A 611 -27.64 -24.42 2.89
CA ALA A 611 -27.50 -25.88 2.62
C ALA A 611 -28.85 -26.63 2.75
N GLU A 612 -29.91 -26.06 2.15
CA GLU A 612 -31.30 -26.58 2.17
C GLU A 612 -31.93 -26.70 3.57
N GLN A 613 -31.31 -26.11 4.59
CA GLN A 613 -31.83 -26.08 5.96
C GLN A 613 -32.30 -24.66 6.32
N ASP A 614 -33.55 -24.58 6.78
CA ASP A 614 -34.12 -23.36 7.31
C ASP A 614 -33.71 -23.17 8.77
N SER A 615 -33.36 -21.95 9.12
CA SER A 615 -32.99 -21.57 10.49
C SER A 615 -33.31 -20.10 10.76
N CYS A 616 -33.52 -19.76 12.02
CA CYS A 616 -33.65 -18.39 12.46
C CYS A 616 -32.38 -17.96 13.20
N LEU A 617 -31.78 -16.85 12.77
CA LEU A 617 -30.74 -16.15 13.51
C LEU A 617 -31.44 -15.19 14.50
N PRO A 618 -31.38 -15.46 15.81
CA PRO A 618 -32.05 -14.64 16.80
C PRO A 618 -31.29 -13.34 17.04
N VAL A 619 -31.49 -12.34 16.17
CA VAL A 619 -30.76 -11.08 16.18
C VAL A 619 -31.67 -9.91 16.63
N ASP A 620 -31.03 -8.94 17.27
CA ASP A 620 -31.68 -7.70 17.72
C ASP A 620 -31.67 -6.63 16.63
N THR A 621 -30.72 -6.70 15.71
CA THR A 621 -30.56 -5.76 14.60
C THR A 621 -30.13 -6.49 13.32
N VAL A 622 -30.70 -6.08 12.20
CA VAL A 622 -30.30 -6.49 10.85
C VAL A 622 -29.77 -5.25 10.12
N VAL A 623 -28.52 -5.27 9.71
CA VAL A 623 -27.90 -4.15 8.98
C VAL A 623 -27.79 -4.49 7.51
N ILE A 624 -28.38 -3.67 6.65
CA ILE A 624 -28.37 -3.87 5.21
C ILE A 624 -27.14 -3.20 4.56
N CYS A 625 -26.30 -4.04 3.94
CA CYS A 625 -25.10 -3.65 3.18
C CYS A 625 -25.14 -4.25 1.75
N ALA A 626 -26.36 -4.38 1.17
CA ALA A 626 -26.61 -5.23 -0.01
C ALA A 626 -26.70 -4.47 -1.34
N GLY A 627 -25.70 -3.62 -1.60
CA GLY A 627 -25.56 -2.91 -2.88
C GLY A 627 -25.99 -1.46 -2.82
N GLN A 628 -25.81 -0.78 -3.97
CA GLN A 628 -25.94 0.66 -4.11
C GLN A 628 -26.55 1.01 -5.46
N GLU A 629 -27.20 2.18 -5.56
CA GLU A 629 -27.77 2.73 -6.78
C GLU A 629 -27.22 4.12 -7.05
N PRO A 630 -27.02 4.50 -8.33
CA PRO A 630 -26.46 5.80 -8.68
C PRO A 630 -27.48 6.93 -8.46
N ARG A 631 -27.01 8.09 -8.02
CA ARG A 631 -27.80 9.33 -7.89
C ARG A 631 -27.66 10.17 -9.16
N ARG A 632 -28.77 10.37 -9.89
CA ARG A 632 -28.78 11.05 -11.20
C ARG A 632 -29.96 12.01 -11.38
N GLU A 633 -30.60 12.45 -10.32
CA GLU A 633 -31.85 13.22 -10.37
C GLU A 633 -31.71 14.50 -11.21
N LEU A 634 -30.54 15.13 -11.24
CA LEU A 634 -30.29 16.36 -12.03
C LEU A 634 -29.98 16.10 -13.49
N GLN A 635 -29.66 14.88 -13.90
CA GLN A 635 -29.17 14.60 -15.26
C GLN A 635 -30.19 15.01 -16.34
N GLN A 636 -31.41 14.49 -16.26
CA GLN A 636 -32.44 14.74 -17.28
C GLN A 636 -32.89 16.21 -17.32
N PRO A 637 -33.14 16.90 -16.18
CA PRO A 637 -33.42 18.32 -16.19
C PRO A 637 -32.34 19.17 -16.83
N LEU A 638 -31.07 18.89 -16.57
CA LEU A 638 -29.94 19.64 -17.17
C LEU A 638 -29.80 19.40 -18.67
N LEU A 639 -29.97 18.15 -19.11
CA LEU A 639 -29.98 17.81 -20.55
C LEU A 639 -31.14 18.50 -21.28
N ALA A 640 -32.32 18.61 -20.66
CA ALA A 640 -33.47 19.34 -21.21
C ALA A 640 -33.21 20.85 -21.35
N MET A 641 -32.29 21.41 -20.53
CA MET A 641 -31.83 22.78 -20.64
C MET A 641 -30.68 22.97 -21.67
N GLY A 642 -30.30 21.92 -22.37
CA GLY A 642 -29.21 21.93 -23.34
C GLY A 642 -27.81 22.00 -22.74
N LYS A 643 -27.64 21.64 -21.45
CA LYS A 643 -26.35 21.63 -20.77
C LYS A 643 -25.52 20.40 -21.15
N THR A 644 -24.22 20.58 -21.25
CA THR A 644 -23.24 19.48 -21.28
C THR A 644 -23.09 18.92 -19.88
N VAL A 645 -23.42 17.63 -19.71
CA VAL A 645 -23.44 16.96 -18.39
C VAL A 645 -22.52 15.76 -18.41
N HIS A 646 -21.62 15.71 -17.45
CA HIS A 646 -20.72 14.58 -17.22
C HIS A 646 -21.09 13.84 -15.93
N LEU A 647 -21.03 12.51 -15.96
CA LEU A 647 -21.23 11.66 -14.79
C LEU A 647 -19.90 11.09 -14.34
N ILE A 648 -19.58 11.17 -13.05
CA ILE A 648 -18.37 10.58 -12.46
C ILE A 648 -18.66 9.88 -11.12
N GLY A 649 -17.80 8.92 -10.79
CA GLY A 649 -17.91 8.15 -9.56
C GLY A 649 -19.19 7.33 -9.47
N GLY A 650 -19.85 7.35 -8.30
CA GLY A 650 -21.07 6.60 -8.06
C GLY A 650 -22.28 7.07 -8.89
N ALA A 651 -22.31 8.32 -9.31
CA ALA A 651 -23.34 8.84 -10.20
C ALA A 651 -23.26 8.22 -11.61
N ASP A 652 -22.07 7.85 -12.06
CA ASP A 652 -21.89 7.12 -13.30
C ASP A 652 -22.19 5.63 -13.12
N VAL A 653 -21.44 4.93 -12.27
CA VAL A 653 -21.63 3.50 -12.00
C VAL A 653 -21.51 3.23 -10.50
N ALA A 654 -22.60 2.70 -9.90
CA ALA A 654 -22.62 2.37 -8.47
C ALA A 654 -22.05 0.98 -8.16
N ALA A 655 -22.07 0.05 -9.12
CA ALA A 655 -21.57 -1.31 -8.91
C ALA A 655 -20.06 -1.31 -8.62
N GLU A 656 -19.65 -2.05 -7.57
CA GLU A 656 -18.25 -2.19 -7.18
C GLU A 656 -17.49 -0.85 -7.09
N LEU A 657 -18.19 0.19 -6.62
CA LEU A 657 -17.60 1.52 -6.47
C LEU A 657 -16.58 1.52 -5.33
N ASP A 658 -15.37 1.94 -5.67
CA ASP A 658 -14.32 2.25 -4.71
C ASP A 658 -13.76 3.66 -4.91
N ALA A 659 -12.99 4.16 -3.93
CA ALA A 659 -12.39 5.48 -4.01
C ALA A 659 -11.34 5.59 -5.13
N ARG A 660 -10.68 4.49 -5.48
CA ARG A 660 -9.72 4.42 -6.58
C ARG A 660 -10.38 4.82 -7.90
N ARG A 661 -11.48 4.14 -8.26
CA ARG A 661 -12.22 4.46 -9.50
C ARG A 661 -12.80 5.87 -9.46
N ALA A 662 -13.35 6.28 -8.34
CA ALA A 662 -13.93 7.60 -8.19
C ALA A 662 -12.92 8.74 -8.42
N ILE A 663 -11.75 8.65 -7.79
CA ILE A 663 -10.67 9.65 -7.91
C ILE A 663 -10.05 9.61 -9.30
N ASP A 664 -9.76 8.42 -9.85
CA ASP A 664 -9.20 8.27 -11.21
C ASP A 664 -10.13 8.88 -12.26
N GLN A 665 -11.42 8.57 -12.20
CA GLN A 665 -12.41 9.08 -13.14
C GLN A 665 -12.54 10.62 -13.07
N GLY A 666 -12.60 11.16 -11.86
CA GLY A 666 -12.63 12.62 -11.66
C GLY A 666 -11.37 13.31 -12.19
N THR A 667 -10.19 12.76 -11.89
CA THR A 667 -8.91 13.29 -12.37
C THR A 667 -8.81 13.24 -13.88
N ARG A 668 -9.13 12.11 -14.52
CA ARG A 668 -9.04 11.94 -15.99
C ARG A 668 -10.01 12.85 -16.71
N LEU A 669 -11.26 12.97 -16.25
CA LEU A 669 -12.21 13.88 -16.85
C LEU A 669 -11.70 15.33 -16.79
N ALA A 670 -11.20 15.77 -15.64
CA ALA A 670 -10.65 17.10 -15.49
C ALA A 670 -9.43 17.36 -16.40
N MET A 671 -8.64 16.35 -16.69
CA MET A 671 -7.50 16.45 -17.62
C MET A 671 -7.93 16.46 -19.09
N ALA A 672 -9.09 15.92 -19.43
CA ALA A 672 -9.61 15.88 -20.79
C ALA A 672 -10.33 17.17 -21.20
N LEU A 673 -10.81 17.98 -20.25
CA LEU A 673 -11.49 19.27 -20.50
C LEU A 673 -10.50 20.40 -20.73
#